data_623b44adccb464b3d6aa2f24f0c50be7
#
_entry.id   623b44adccb464b3d6aa2f24f0c50be7
#
_cell.length_a   1.000
_cell.length_b   1.000
_cell.length_c   1.000
_cell.angle_alpha   90.00
_cell.angle_beta   90.00
_cell.angle_gamma   90.00
#
_symmetry.space_group_name_H-M   'P 1'
#
loop_
_entity.id
_entity.type
_entity.pdbx_description
1 polymer ?
#
loop_
_entity_poly.entity_id
_entity_poly.type
_entity_poly.pdbx_seq_one_letter_code
_entity_poly.pdbx_strand_id
1 'polypeptide(L)'
;MTVPVGTVVSVFTHEVLEGRTLAVSRQTSSKAQIPGAPKRPSFATIREPLEVPDLLSVQTDSFAWLVGTKKYTQSDSEEVTGEQRVTGGLEDILDEISPIEDFAGSMSLSFSDPRFDEVKASIAECREKDMTYSAPLFVTAEFVNNTTGEIKSQTVFMGDFPMMTDKGTFIINGTERVVVSQLVRSPGVYFDESIDKATEKELHSVKIIPSRGAWLEFDVDKRDTVGVRIDRKRRQPVTLLLKALGWTNESIKERFGFSEVMMSTLEKDTADTPDEALLEIYRKLRPGEPPTKEGAQNLLANLFFKEKRYDLARVGRYKINRKLGLSKSEADVLTLTEEDIATTVEYLVRLHAGETSMTSPDGAEIPVETDDIDHFGNRRLRTVGELIQNQVRVGLSRMERVVRERMTTQDMEAITPQSLINIRPVVAAIKEFFGTSQLSQFMDQNNPLSGLTHKRRLSALGPGGLTRDRAGLEVRDVHNSHYGRMCPIETPEGPNIGLIGSLSVYARVNPFGFIETPYRRVVDGCATDQVDYLTADEEDRHVVAQANSPMDENGRFLDERLLVRKRGGDVEYVTPDEVDYMDVSPRQMVSVATAMIPFLEHDDANRALMGANMQRQAVPLLKTDSPLVGTGMELRAAYDAADDKISEKHGIIHNIRTYIITVMAEHGTLA
;
A
#
# COMPACT_ATOMS: atom_id res chain seq x y z
N MET A 1 -8.06 -40.21 -27.13
CA MET A 1 -6.78 -39.50 -26.98
C MET A 1 -6.48 -39.48 -25.49
N THR A 2 -5.39 -40.04 -25.07
CA THR A 2 -4.88 -39.92 -23.69
C THR A 2 -4.29 -38.52 -23.53
N VAL A 3 -4.85 -37.75 -22.62
CA VAL A 3 -4.33 -36.41 -22.28
C VAL A 3 -3.32 -36.60 -21.17
N PRO A 4 -2.06 -36.20 -21.33
CA PRO A 4 -1.12 -36.20 -20.21
C PRO A 4 -1.61 -35.22 -19.14
N VAL A 5 -1.37 -35.57 -17.88
CA VAL A 5 -1.68 -34.75 -16.71
C VAL A 5 -1.05 -33.37 -16.89
N GLY A 6 -1.85 -32.31 -16.77
CA GLY A 6 -1.42 -30.93 -17.00
C GLY A 6 -1.83 -30.33 -18.34
N THR A 7 -2.58 -31.04 -19.16
CA THR A 7 -3.20 -30.43 -20.33
C THR A 7 -4.41 -29.59 -19.89
N VAL A 8 -4.41 -28.36 -20.29
CA VAL A 8 -5.40 -27.35 -19.96
C VAL A 8 -6.75 -27.69 -20.61
N VAL A 9 -7.75 -28.01 -19.79
CA VAL A 9 -9.08 -28.38 -20.27
C VAL A 9 -10.15 -27.92 -19.26
N SER A 10 -11.17 -27.24 -19.71
CA SER A 10 -12.23 -26.68 -18.88
C SER A 10 -13.40 -27.62 -18.70
N VAL A 11 -13.80 -27.86 -17.46
CA VAL A 11 -15.05 -28.56 -17.13
C VAL A 11 -15.91 -27.68 -16.21
N PHE A 12 -17.11 -27.34 -16.68
CA PHE A 12 -18.16 -26.77 -15.81
C PHE A 12 -19.02 -27.91 -15.26
N THR A 13 -19.02 -28.09 -13.96
CA THR A 13 -20.08 -28.83 -13.27
C THR A 13 -20.99 -27.84 -12.56
N HIS A 14 -22.25 -27.79 -12.97
CA HIS A 14 -23.32 -27.23 -12.17
C HIS A 14 -23.62 -28.26 -11.06
N GLU A 15 -23.07 -28.07 -9.89
CA GLU A 15 -23.61 -28.57 -8.65
C GLU A 15 -23.96 -27.38 -7.77
N VAL A 16 -25.28 -27.18 -7.62
CA VAL A 16 -25.88 -26.39 -6.56
C VAL A 16 -25.56 -27.13 -5.26
N LEU A 17 -24.60 -26.66 -4.52
CA LEU A 17 -24.37 -27.05 -3.13
C LEU A 17 -24.55 -25.84 -2.24
N GLU A 18 -25.55 -26.02 -1.37
CA GLU A 18 -25.99 -25.12 -0.33
C GLU A 18 -24.84 -24.40 0.42
N GLY A 19 -24.94 -23.08 0.46
CA GLY A 19 -24.55 -22.23 1.55
C GLY A 19 -23.15 -22.40 2.14
N ARG A 20 -22.08 -22.31 1.32
CA ARG A 20 -20.75 -21.93 1.81
C ARG A 20 -20.03 -21.15 0.73
N THR A 21 -19.90 -19.86 0.95
CA THR A 21 -18.93 -19.00 0.26
C THR A 21 -17.52 -19.51 0.63
N LEU A 22 -17.02 -20.47 -0.10
CA LEU A 22 -15.63 -20.88 -0.03
C LEU A 22 -14.83 -19.88 -0.85
N ALA A 23 -14.27 -18.88 -0.16
CA ALA A 23 -13.00 -18.37 -0.59
C ALA A 23 -12.04 -19.57 -0.57
N VAL A 24 -11.84 -20.20 -1.74
CA VAL A 24 -10.83 -21.23 -1.89
C VAL A 24 -9.50 -20.54 -1.71
N SER A 25 -8.99 -20.55 -0.47
CA SER A 25 -7.59 -20.37 -0.24
C SER A 25 -6.93 -21.48 -1.06
N ARG A 26 -6.29 -21.13 -2.17
CA ARG A 26 -5.38 -22.04 -2.87
C ARG A 26 -4.29 -22.38 -1.86
N GLN A 27 -4.48 -23.48 -1.13
CA GLN A 27 -3.43 -24.03 -0.29
C GLN A 27 -2.29 -24.41 -1.21
N THR A 28 -1.22 -23.62 -1.19
CA THR A 28 0.07 -23.97 -1.76
C THR A 28 0.62 -25.15 -0.96
N SER A 29 0.26 -26.38 -1.38
CA SER A 29 0.93 -27.56 -0.85
C SER A 29 2.36 -27.55 -1.36
N SER A 30 3.30 -27.44 -0.46
CA SER A 30 4.73 -27.66 -0.70
C SER A 30 4.93 -28.96 -1.49
N LYS A 31 5.52 -28.86 -2.69
CA LYS A 31 5.85 -29.94 -3.63
C LYS A 31 4.82 -30.36 -4.67
N ALA A 32 3.88 -29.55 -5.05
CA ALA A 32 3.07 -29.82 -6.23
C ALA A 32 3.91 -29.58 -7.50
N GLN A 33 4.60 -30.59 -7.98
CA GLN A 33 4.95 -30.66 -9.40
C GLN A 33 3.62 -30.52 -10.14
N ILE A 34 3.50 -29.46 -10.95
CA ILE A 34 2.30 -29.22 -11.76
C ILE A 34 2.11 -30.50 -12.60
N PRO A 35 1.00 -31.22 -12.41
CA PRO A 35 0.84 -32.51 -13.06
C PRO A 35 0.85 -32.33 -14.58
N GLY A 36 1.61 -33.11 -15.34
CA GLY A 36 1.67 -33.13 -16.79
C GLY A 36 2.60 -32.14 -17.45
N ALA A 37 3.38 -31.39 -16.68
CA ALA A 37 4.47 -30.60 -17.24
C ALA A 37 5.46 -31.51 -18.01
N PRO A 38 5.86 -31.16 -19.24
CA PRO A 38 6.87 -31.91 -19.95
C PRO A 38 8.17 -31.93 -19.16
N LYS A 39 8.72 -33.13 -18.90
CA LYS A 39 10.00 -33.25 -18.21
C LYS A 39 11.10 -32.69 -19.12
N ARG A 40 11.57 -31.51 -18.81
CA ARG A 40 12.73 -30.91 -19.46
C ARG A 40 13.98 -31.11 -18.61
N PRO A 41 15.15 -31.34 -19.22
CA PRO A 41 16.39 -31.37 -18.46
C PRO A 41 16.64 -29.97 -17.87
N SER A 42 16.95 -29.93 -16.59
CA SER A 42 17.33 -28.69 -15.89
C SER A 42 18.84 -28.54 -15.87
N PHE A 43 19.33 -27.39 -16.30
CA PHE A 43 20.74 -27.00 -16.23
C PHE A 43 20.99 -25.98 -15.11
N ALA A 44 20.04 -25.82 -14.19
CA ALA A 44 20.18 -24.91 -13.06
C ALA A 44 21.33 -25.36 -12.15
N THR A 45 22.23 -24.42 -11.85
CA THR A 45 23.38 -24.63 -10.95
C THR A 45 23.09 -24.17 -9.52
N ILE A 46 22.14 -23.23 -9.35
CA ILE A 46 21.75 -22.67 -8.06
C ILE A 46 20.49 -23.39 -7.59
N ARG A 47 20.55 -23.94 -6.36
CA ARG A 47 19.37 -24.50 -5.69
C ARG A 47 18.54 -23.35 -5.11
N GLU A 48 17.30 -23.23 -5.57
CA GLU A 48 16.33 -22.28 -5.00
C GLU A 48 15.66 -22.90 -3.77
N PRO A 49 15.83 -22.30 -2.57
CA PRO A 49 15.24 -22.82 -1.34
C PRO A 49 13.77 -22.48 -1.20
N LEU A 50 13.30 -21.46 -1.93
CA LEU A 50 11.94 -20.93 -1.86
C LEU A 50 11.23 -21.10 -3.21
N GLU A 51 10.01 -21.63 -3.19
CA GLU A 51 9.15 -21.65 -4.36
C GLU A 51 8.62 -20.24 -4.68
N VAL A 52 8.32 -19.98 -5.95
CA VAL A 52 7.72 -18.72 -6.38
C VAL A 52 6.34 -18.56 -5.70
N PRO A 53 6.08 -17.44 -5.00
CA PRO A 53 4.79 -17.18 -4.36
C PRO A 53 3.65 -17.07 -5.39
N ASP A 54 2.39 -17.06 -4.92
CA ASP A 54 1.25 -16.79 -5.79
C ASP A 54 1.37 -15.37 -6.38
N LEU A 55 1.45 -15.31 -7.71
CA LEU A 55 1.69 -14.07 -8.43
C LEU A 55 0.48 -13.12 -8.42
N LEU A 56 -0.72 -13.62 -8.12
CA LEU A 56 -1.95 -12.80 -8.01
C LEU A 56 -2.24 -12.29 -6.59
N SER A 57 -1.48 -12.74 -5.59
CA SER A 57 -1.71 -12.42 -4.17
C SER A 57 -1.84 -10.91 -3.89
N VAL A 58 -1.12 -10.06 -4.62
CA VAL A 58 -1.21 -8.60 -4.48
C VAL A 58 -2.62 -8.07 -4.73
N GLN A 59 -3.36 -8.68 -5.66
CA GLN A 59 -4.74 -8.30 -5.99
C GLN A 59 -5.72 -9.00 -5.06
N THR A 60 -5.63 -10.33 -4.98
CA THR A 60 -6.61 -11.17 -4.26
C THR A 60 -6.58 -10.96 -2.75
N ASP A 61 -5.39 -10.90 -2.14
CA ASP A 61 -5.25 -10.71 -0.70
C ASP A 61 -5.73 -9.33 -0.25
N SER A 62 -5.42 -8.29 -1.04
CA SER A 62 -5.86 -6.93 -0.75
C SER A 62 -7.38 -6.78 -0.81
N PHE A 63 -8.02 -7.42 -1.79
CA PHE A 63 -9.48 -7.39 -1.91
C PHE A 63 -10.14 -8.24 -0.81
N ALA A 64 -9.58 -9.41 -0.49
CA ALA A 64 -10.04 -10.27 0.59
C ALA A 64 -9.98 -9.57 1.96
N TRP A 65 -8.95 -8.75 2.19
CA TRP A 65 -8.88 -7.87 3.36
C TRP A 65 -10.01 -6.82 3.36
N LEU A 66 -10.26 -6.16 2.23
CA LEU A 66 -11.33 -5.15 2.12
C LEU A 66 -12.68 -5.72 2.50
N VAL A 67 -13.01 -6.92 1.99
CA VAL A 67 -14.29 -7.60 2.20
C VAL A 67 -14.36 -8.30 3.58
N GLY A 68 -13.23 -8.47 4.27
CA GLY A 68 -13.17 -9.10 5.60
C GLY A 68 -13.00 -10.62 5.58
N THR A 69 -12.75 -11.24 4.41
CA THR A 69 -12.49 -12.68 4.31
C THR A 69 -11.06 -13.04 4.73
N LYS A 70 -10.12 -12.11 4.60
CA LYS A 70 -8.74 -12.23 5.09
C LYS A 70 -8.45 -11.10 6.07
N LYS A 71 -8.27 -11.43 7.33
CA LYS A 71 -7.86 -10.48 8.35
C LYS A 71 -6.33 -10.52 8.44
N TYR A 72 -5.67 -9.37 8.34
CA TYR A 72 -4.25 -9.27 8.64
C TYR A 72 -4.08 -9.33 10.16
N THR A 73 -3.56 -10.45 10.66
CA THR A 73 -3.04 -10.50 12.04
C THR A 73 -1.77 -9.67 12.11
N GLN A 74 -1.72 -8.72 13.03
CA GLN A 74 -0.46 -8.05 13.35
C GLN A 74 0.50 -9.08 13.95
N SER A 75 1.69 -9.14 13.35
CA SER A 75 2.92 -9.77 13.80
C SER A 75 2.96 -11.30 13.98
N ASP A 76 3.83 -11.91 13.22
CA ASP A 76 4.48 -13.18 13.56
C ASP A 76 5.62 -13.02 14.59
N SER A 77 5.77 -11.86 15.25
CA SER A 77 6.95 -11.54 16.06
C SER A 77 6.73 -11.01 17.48
N GLU A 78 5.49 -10.81 17.96
CA GLU A 78 5.29 -10.48 19.38
C GLU A 78 4.06 -11.22 19.92
N GLU A 79 4.21 -11.89 21.09
CA GLU A 79 3.13 -12.52 21.84
C GLU A 79 2.03 -11.50 22.13
N VAL A 80 0.92 -11.60 21.41
CA VAL A 80 -0.25 -10.74 21.59
C VAL A 80 -1.00 -11.22 22.82
N THR A 81 -0.68 -10.62 23.94
CA THR A 81 -1.51 -10.69 25.16
C THR A 81 -2.55 -9.58 25.09
N GLY A 82 -3.77 -9.91 24.63
CA GLY A 82 -4.91 -9.01 24.65
C GLY A 82 -5.76 -9.10 23.38
N GLU A 83 -7.05 -9.12 23.54
CA GLU A 83 -8.06 -9.16 22.47
C GLU A 83 -7.95 -7.96 21.51
N GLN A 84 -6.96 -7.96 20.63
CA GLN A 84 -6.92 -7.00 19.52
C GLN A 84 -7.86 -7.48 18.42
N ARG A 85 -8.97 -6.80 18.29
CA ARG A 85 -9.97 -7.01 17.26
C ARG A 85 -9.34 -6.72 15.88
N VAL A 86 -9.11 -7.76 15.11
CA VAL A 86 -8.64 -7.61 13.72
C VAL A 86 -9.84 -7.28 12.86
N THR A 87 -9.96 -6.03 12.44
CA THR A 87 -11.05 -5.54 11.61
C THR A 87 -10.73 -5.67 10.12
N GLY A 88 -11.75 -5.89 9.28
CA GLY A 88 -11.61 -5.85 7.81
C GLY A 88 -11.72 -4.41 7.29
N GLY A 89 -11.24 -4.17 6.07
CA GLY A 89 -11.16 -2.82 5.52
C GLY A 89 -12.49 -2.05 5.42
N LEU A 90 -13.63 -2.72 5.25
CA LEU A 90 -14.96 -2.10 5.30
C LEU A 90 -15.43 -1.84 6.74
N GLU A 91 -15.11 -2.73 7.67
CA GLU A 91 -15.42 -2.54 9.09
C GLU A 91 -14.74 -1.30 9.63
N ASP A 92 -13.42 -1.13 9.33
CA ASP A 92 -12.64 0.03 9.76
C ASP A 92 -13.28 1.37 9.35
N ILE A 93 -13.85 1.45 8.13
CA ILE A 93 -14.50 2.70 7.68
C ILE A 93 -15.83 2.92 8.38
N LEU A 94 -16.61 1.85 8.60
CA LEU A 94 -17.88 1.95 9.29
C LEU A 94 -17.69 2.39 10.74
N ASP A 95 -16.66 1.86 11.41
CA ASP A 95 -16.27 2.27 12.76
C ASP A 95 -15.76 3.72 12.79
N GLU A 96 -14.96 4.16 11.79
CA GLU A 96 -14.47 5.54 11.69
C GLU A 96 -15.59 6.57 11.57
N ILE A 97 -16.65 6.24 10.83
CA ILE A 97 -17.78 7.17 10.61
C ILE A 97 -18.78 7.12 11.76
N SER A 98 -18.87 6.00 12.46
CA SER A 98 -19.80 5.79 13.57
C SER A 98 -19.21 6.36 14.88
N PRO A 99 -20.03 6.97 15.75
CA PRO A 99 -21.42 7.38 15.53
C PRO A 99 -21.56 8.68 14.75
N ILE A 100 -22.59 8.77 13.91
CA ILE A 100 -23.05 10.03 13.31
C ILE A 100 -24.02 10.70 14.28
N GLU A 101 -23.58 11.79 14.87
CA GLU A 101 -24.38 12.54 15.84
C GLU A 101 -25.03 13.77 15.23
N ASP A 102 -26.19 14.13 15.73
CA ASP A 102 -26.84 15.40 15.48
C ASP A 102 -26.05 16.56 16.12
N PHE A 103 -26.30 17.81 15.66
CA PHE A 103 -25.67 19.03 16.23
C PHE A 103 -25.92 19.22 17.73
N ALA A 104 -27.04 18.72 18.23
CA ALA A 104 -27.42 18.77 19.65
C ALA A 104 -26.94 17.56 20.47
N GLY A 105 -26.39 16.51 19.83
CA GLY A 105 -26.03 15.25 20.48
C GLY A 105 -27.22 14.44 20.99
N SER A 106 -28.45 14.77 20.54
CA SER A 106 -29.69 14.13 20.98
C SER A 106 -29.94 12.78 20.28
N MET A 107 -29.35 12.58 19.12
CA MET A 107 -29.53 11.39 18.28
C MET A 107 -28.19 10.91 17.75
N SER A 108 -28.01 9.59 17.66
CA SER A 108 -26.85 8.98 17.07
C SER A 108 -27.22 7.81 16.15
N LEU A 109 -26.47 7.65 15.06
CA LEU A 109 -26.59 6.54 14.11
C LEU A 109 -25.26 5.87 13.99
N SER A 110 -25.21 4.57 14.25
CA SER A 110 -24.02 3.73 14.12
C SER A 110 -24.22 2.66 13.06
N PHE A 111 -23.10 2.26 12.42
CA PHE A 111 -23.09 1.18 11.44
C PHE A 111 -22.22 0.04 11.95
N SER A 112 -22.65 -1.20 11.73
CA SER A 112 -21.91 -2.39 12.10
C SER A 112 -22.20 -3.54 11.14
N ASP A 113 -21.40 -4.61 11.22
CA ASP A 113 -21.62 -5.91 10.60
C ASP A 113 -21.90 -5.83 9.08
N PRO A 114 -20.92 -5.41 8.25
CA PRO A 114 -21.07 -5.43 6.81
C PRO A 114 -21.16 -6.88 6.30
N ARG A 115 -22.22 -7.18 5.54
CA ARG A 115 -22.48 -8.50 4.97
C ARG A 115 -22.74 -8.40 3.49
N PHE A 116 -22.17 -9.36 2.75
CA PHE A 116 -22.44 -9.54 1.34
C PHE A 116 -23.41 -10.69 1.15
N ASP A 117 -24.39 -10.48 0.28
CA ASP A 117 -25.29 -11.52 -0.19
C ASP A 117 -24.70 -12.20 -1.44
N GLU A 118 -25.37 -13.23 -1.94
CA GLU A 118 -24.92 -13.94 -3.14
C GLU A 118 -24.87 -13.05 -4.37
N VAL A 119 -23.92 -13.34 -5.25
CA VAL A 119 -23.76 -12.61 -6.51
C VAL A 119 -24.96 -12.87 -7.42
N LYS A 120 -25.55 -11.80 -7.97
CA LYS A 120 -26.79 -11.85 -8.74
C LYS A 120 -26.69 -12.56 -10.09
N ALA A 121 -25.52 -12.55 -10.72
CA ALA A 121 -25.29 -13.09 -12.06
C ALA A 121 -23.91 -13.73 -12.19
N SER A 122 -23.78 -14.76 -12.99
CA SER A 122 -22.49 -15.38 -13.29
C SER A 122 -21.59 -14.47 -14.12
N ILE A 123 -20.27 -14.74 -14.09
CA ILE A 123 -19.29 -14.00 -14.88
C ILE A 123 -19.62 -14.00 -16.36
N ALA A 124 -20.08 -15.15 -16.90
CA ALA A 124 -20.45 -15.29 -18.31
C ALA A 124 -21.66 -14.42 -18.65
N GLU A 125 -22.69 -14.45 -17.82
CA GLU A 125 -23.87 -13.61 -18.01
C GLU A 125 -23.57 -12.12 -17.92
N CYS A 126 -22.66 -11.71 -16.99
CA CYS A 126 -22.24 -10.32 -16.87
C CYS A 126 -21.57 -9.80 -18.14
N ARG A 127 -20.75 -10.65 -18.79
CA ARG A 127 -20.11 -10.30 -20.06
C ARG A 127 -21.08 -10.25 -21.23
N GLU A 128 -22.03 -11.21 -21.30
CA GLU A 128 -22.98 -11.29 -22.38
C GLU A 128 -24.04 -10.18 -22.33
N LYS A 129 -24.47 -9.80 -21.12
CA LYS A 129 -25.54 -8.82 -20.90
C LYS A 129 -25.02 -7.42 -20.53
N ASP A 130 -23.73 -7.15 -20.68
CA ASP A 130 -23.09 -5.88 -20.30
C ASP A 130 -23.39 -5.44 -18.85
N MET A 131 -23.39 -6.40 -17.92
CA MET A 131 -23.67 -6.17 -16.52
C MET A 131 -22.37 -6.06 -15.70
N THR A 132 -22.49 -5.51 -14.49
CA THR A 132 -21.42 -5.49 -13.52
C THR A 132 -21.50 -6.71 -12.61
N TYR A 133 -20.37 -7.41 -12.44
CA TYR A 133 -20.25 -8.51 -11.48
C TYR A 133 -20.20 -7.96 -10.06
N SER A 134 -21.32 -8.03 -9.34
CA SER A 134 -21.49 -7.37 -8.04
C SER A 134 -22.33 -8.21 -7.09
N ALA A 135 -22.10 -8.02 -5.80
CA ALA A 135 -22.89 -8.57 -4.71
C ALA A 135 -23.60 -7.45 -3.94
N PRO A 136 -24.84 -7.66 -3.46
CA PRO A 136 -25.51 -6.71 -2.59
C PRO A 136 -24.78 -6.57 -1.26
N LEU A 137 -24.47 -5.36 -0.84
CA LEU A 137 -23.90 -5.04 0.46
C LEU A 137 -25.00 -4.61 1.42
N PHE A 138 -25.08 -5.27 2.56
CA PHE A 138 -25.95 -4.93 3.68
C PHE A 138 -25.13 -4.55 4.90
N VAL A 139 -25.66 -3.61 5.69
CA VAL A 139 -25.04 -3.14 6.94
C VAL A 139 -26.12 -3.06 8.00
N THR A 140 -25.81 -3.39 9.23
CA THR A 140 -26.70 -3.18 10.36
C THR A 140 -26.57 -1.72 10.81
N ALA A 141 -27.66 -0.96 10.74
CA ALA A 141 -27.75 0.41 11.19
C ALA A 141 -28.52 0.49 12.51
N GLU A 142 -27.89 1.06 13.53
CA GLU A 142 -28.45 1.23 14.85
C GLU A 142 -28.65 2.73 15.12
N PHE A 143 -29.90 3.13 15.30
CA PHE A 143 -30.28 4.49 15.66
C PHE A 143 -30.63 4.54 17.14
N VAL A 144 -29.96 5.42 17.85
CA VAL A 144 -30.16 5.67 19.29
C VAL A 144 -30.67 7.08 19.49
N ASN A 145 -31.80 7.22 20.16
CA ASN A 145 -32.32 8.48 20.63
C ASN A 145 -31.88 8.67 22.09
N ASN A 146 -30.89 9.52 22.32
CA ASN A 146 -30.30 9.78 23.64
C ASN A 146 -31.27 10.46 24.59
N THR A 147 -32.34 11.10 24.08
CA THR A 147 -33.35 11.80 24.89
C THR A 147 -34.39 10.83 25.46
N THR A 148 -34.83 9.84 24.66
CA THR A 148 -35.88 8.88 25.07
C THR A 148 -35.29 7.52 25.46
N GLY A 149 -34.04 7.24 25.14
CA GLY A 149 -33.39 5.94 25.33
C GLY A 149 -33.85 4.86 24.34
N GLU A 150 -34.57 5.24 23.29
CA GLU A 150 -35.09 4.31 22.29
C GLU A 150 -33.97 3.90 21.33
N ILE A 151 -33.84 2.59 21.10
CA ILE A 151 -32.89 2.00 20.16
C ILE A 151 -33.66 1.30 19.03
N LYS A 152 -33.38 1.69 17.78
CA LYS A 152 -33.92 1.06 16.57
C LYS A 152 -32.81 0.44 15.76
N SER A 153 -32.71 -0.88 15.68
CA SER A 153 -31.73 -1.59 14.84
C SER A 153 -32.41 -2.13 13.59
N GLN A 154 -31.79 -1.90 12.43
CA GLN A 154 -32.34 -2.35 11.14
C GLN A 154 -31.20 -2.67 10.17
N THR A 155 -31.34 -3.78 9.42
CA THR A 155 -30.44 -4.07 8.30
C THR A 155 -30.78 -3.20 7.10
N VAL A 156 -29.83 -2.47 6.57
CA VAL A 156 -29.99 -1.53 5.46
C VAL A 156 -29.14 -1.97 4.28
N PHE A 157 -29.74 -1.95 3.09
CA PHE A 157 -29.06 -2.16 1.83
C PHE A 157 -28.20 -0.94 1.48
N MET A 158 -26.90 -1.14 1.24
CA MET A 158 -25.94 -0.08 0.94
C MET A 158 -25.62 0.07 -0.55
N GLY A 159 -26.08 -0.87 -1.36
CA GLY A 159 -25.87 -0.86 -2.81
C GLY A 159 -25.22 -2.16 -3.31
N ASP A 160 -25.17 -2.28 -4.64
CA ASP A 160 -24.45 -3.37 -5.30
C ASP A 160 -22.96 -3.03 -5.35
N PHE A 161 -22.15 -3.87 -4.71
CA PHE A 161 -20.70 -3.68 -4.59
C PHE A 161 -19.97 -4.56 -5.62
N PRO A 162 -19.10 -4.00 -6.48
CA PRO A 162 -18.36 -4.77 -7.45
C PRO A 162 -17.44 -5.80 -6.77
N MET A 163 -17.55 -7.05 -7.19
CA MET A 163 -16.76 -8.16 -6.65
C MET A 163 -15.61 -8.51 -7.59
N MET A 164 -14.50 -8.90 -6.98
CA MET A 164 -13.33 -9.38 -7.71
C MET A 164 -13.58 -10.83 -8.18
N THR A 165 -13.16 -11.12 -9.39
CA THR A 165 -13.14 -12.50 -9.91
C THR A 165 -11.97 -13.29 -9.34
N ASP A 166 -12.00 -14.61 -9.47
CA ASP A 166 -10.89 -15.50 -9.07
C ASP A 166 -9.57 -15.18 -9.78
N LYS A 167 -9.64 -14.46 -10.90
CA LYS A 167 -8.50 -14.00 -11.69
C LYS A 167 -7.92 -12.67 -11.21
N GLY A 168 -8.44 -12.05 -10.15
CA GLY A 168 -7.98 -10.75 -9.66
C GLY A 168 -8.45 -9.56 -10.51
N THR A 169 -9.55 -9.70 -11.24
CA THR A 169 -10.13 -8.66 -12.11
C THR A 169 -11.53 -8.28 -11.69
N PHE A 170 -12.04 -7.17 -12.23
CA PHE A 170 -13.40 -6.72 -12.04
C PHE A 170 -14.12 -6.70 -13.38
N ILE A 171 -15.41 -7.05 -13.41
CA ILE A 171 -16.25 -6.93 -14.58
C ILE A 171 -17.22 -5.78 -14.35
N ILE A 172 -17.04 -4.72 -15.11
CA ILE A 172 -17.82 -3.48 -15.02
C ILE A 172 -18.48 -3.23 -16.37
N ASN A 173 -19.81 -3.23 -16.39
CA ASN A 173 -20.61 -3.09 -17.61
C ASN A 173 -20.13 -4.04 -18.74
N GLY A 174 -19.94 -5.31 -18.40
CA GLY A 174 -19.49 -6.35 -19.32
C GLY A 174 -17.99 -6.35 -19.66
N THR A 175 -17.27 -5.29 -19.29
CA THR A 175 -15.83 -5.14 -19.60
C THR A 175 -14.96 -5.57 -18.43
N GLU A 176 -13.89 -6.31 -18.71
CA GLU A 176 -12.93 -6.73 -17.68
C GLU A 176 -11.92 -5.63 -17.42
N ARG A 177 -11.77 -5.28 -16.14
CA ARG A 177 -10.90 -4.20 -15.67
C ARG A 177 -9.96 -4.68 -14.58
N VAL A 178 -8.79 -4.08 -14.55
CA VAL A 178 -7.77 -4.27 -13.51
C VAL A 178 -7.57 -2.94 -12.77
N VAL A 179 -7.59 -2.98 -11.45
CA VAL A 179 -7.21 -1.84 -10.63
C VAL A 179 -5.72 -1.93 -10.35
N VAL A 180 -4.97 -0.98 -10.92
CA VAL A 180 -3.50 -0.92 -10.79
C VAL A 180 -3.14 -0.36 -9.42
N SER A 181 -2.19 -1.01 -8.75
CA SER A 181 -1.66 -0.55 -7.47
C SER A 181 -0.87 0.76 -7.64
N GLN A 182 -0.99 1.67 -6.69
CA GLN A 182 -0.40 3.00 -6.75
C GLN A 182 0.76 3.15 -5.76
N LEU A 183 1.92 3.60 -6.26
CA LEU A 183 3.05 4.02 -5.43
C LEU A 183 2.83 5.45 -4.92
N VAL A 184 2.87 5.61 -3.60
CA VAL A 184 2.73 6.92 -2.95
C VAL A 184 3.81 7.09 -1.89
N ARG A 185 4.12 8.35 -1.56
CA ARG A 185 4.93 8.63 -0.38
C ARG A 185 4.15 8.20 0.87
N SER A 186 4.79 7.49 1.78
CA SER A 186 4.13 7.08 3.02
C SER A 186 3.84 8.30 3.89
N PRO A 187 2.77 8.31 4.70
CA PRO A 187 2.62 9.34 5.72
C PRO A 187 3.78 9.26 6.71
N GLY A 188 4.16 10.40 7.30
CA GLY A 188 5.29 10.50 8.22
C GLY A 188 5.97 11.86 8.19
N VAL A 189 7.17 11.92 8.75
CA VAL A 189 8.04 13.11 8.78
C VAL A 189 9.22 12.89 7.85
N TYR A 190 9.54 13.89 7.02
CA TYR A 190 10.61 13.83 6.02
C TYR A 190 11.47 15.07 6.07
N PHE A 191 12.76 14.87 6.33
CA PHE A 191 13.79 15.90 6.34
C PHE A 191 14.51 15.93 4.99
N ASP A 192 14.57 17.11 4.40
CA ASP A 192 15.08 17.33 3.05
C ASP A 192 16.11 18.46 3.08
N GLU A 193 17.14 18.35 2.23
CA GLU A 193 18.18 19.33 2.06
C GLU A 193 18.13 19.90 0.66
N SER A 194 18.31 21.20 0.55
CA SER A 194 18.38 21.91 -0.73
C SER A 194 19.44 22.99 -0.71
N ILE A 195 20.18 23.14 -1.79
CA ILE A 195 21.18 24.18 -1.93
C ILE A 195 20.53 25.39 -2.64
N ASP A 196 20.56 26.56 -1.98
CA ASP A 196 20.12 27.81 -2.61
C ASP A 196 21.09 28.24 -3.71
N LYS A 197 20.61 28.27 -4.94
CA LYS A 197 21.43 28.59 -6.14
C LYS A 197 22.05 29.99 -6.12
N ALA A 198 21.53 30.90 -5.30
CA ALA A 198 22.02 32.28 -5.24
C ALA A 198 23.08 32.51 -4.16
N THR A 199 22.99 31.78 -3.04
CA THR A 199 23.86 31.97 -1.87
C THR A 199 24.75 30.77 -1.59
N GLU A 200 24.58 29.66 -2.32
CA GLU A 200 25.26 28.36 -2.11
C GLU A 200 25.13 27.83 -0.66
N LYS A 201 24.16 28.35 0.11
CA LYS A 201 23.86 27.85 1.45
C LYS A 201 23.03 26.58 1.39
N GLU A 202 23.34 25.64 2.24
CA GLU A 202 22.52 24.46 2.51
C GLU A 202 21.31 24.89 3.34
N LEU A 203 20.13 24.65 2.80
CA LEU A 203 18.84 24.94 3.42
C LEU A 203 18.13 23.63 3.73
N HIS A 204 17.74 23.48 4.98
CA HIS A 204 17.05 22.30 5.46
C HIS A 204 15.56 22.57 5.58
N SER A 205 14.76 21.59 5.23
CA SER A 205 13.31 21.63 5.36
C SER A 205 12.77 20.32 5.89
N VAL A 206 11.61 20.36 6.52
CA VAL A 206 10.90 19.15 6.97
C VAL A 206 9.43 19.25 6.60
N LYS A 207 8.85 18.12 6.23
CA LYS A 207 7.43 18.00 5.87
C LYS A 207 6.78 16.89 6.68
N ILE A 208 5.74 17.24 7.41
CA ILE A 208 4.85 16.26 8.05
C ILE A 208 3.71 16.00 7.09
N ILE A 209 3.64 14.77 6.58
CA ILE A 209 2.65 14.33 5.60
C ILE A 209 1.69 13.36 6.27
N PRO A 210 0.41 13.71 6.46
CA PRO A 210 -0.59 12.79 6.97
C PRO A 210 -1.13 11.87 5.85
N SER A 211 -1.80 10.81 6.23
CA SER A 211 -2.63 10.01 5.32
C SER A 211 -3.86 10.81 4.86
N ARG A 212 -4.44 11.57 5.79
CA ARG A 212 -5.57 12.48 5.55
C ARG A 212 -5.42 13.73 6.40
N GLY A 213 -5.49 14.92 5.81
CA GLY A 213 -5.43 16.19 6.50
C GLY A 213 -4.49 17.20 5.86
N ALA A 214 -4.22 18.30 6.58
CA ALA A 214 -3.36 19.37 6.13
C ALA A 214 -1.88 19.02 6.29
N TRP A 215 -1.07 19.38 5.31
CA TRP A 215 0.40 19.25 5.40
C TRP A 215 0.95 20.34 6.31
N LEU A 216 1.98 19.99 7.07
CA LEU A 216 2.75 20.92 7.88
C LEU A 216 4.20 20.89 7.40
N GLU A 217 4.69 22.03 6.93
CA GLU A 217 6.04 22.15 6.37
C GLU A 217 6.81 23.18 7.18
N PHE A 218 8.05 22.83 7.59
CA PHE A 218 8.98 23.76 8.22
C PHE A 218 10.19 23.95 7.32
N ASP A 219 10.70 25.16 7.24
CA ASP A 219 11.88 25.49 6.44
C ASP A 219 12.80 26.49 7.17
N VAL A 220 14.09 26.31 6.98
CA VAL A 220 15.08 27.30 7.39
C VAL A 220 15.36 28.20 6.19
N ASP A 221 15.18 29.50 6.35
CA ASP A 221 15.42 30.48 5.28
C ASP A 221 16.90 30.91 5.24
N LYS A 222 17.33 31.43 4.10
CA LYS A 222 18.66 32.07 3.90
C LYS A 222 19.02 33.18 4.89
N ARG A 223 18.05 33.69 5.65
CA ARG A 223 18.22 34.68 6.71
C ARG A 223 18.38 34.06 8.09
N ASP A 224 18.58 32.74 8.14
CA ASP A 224 18.70 31.95 9.36
C ASP A 224 17.47 32.17 10.29
N THR A 225 16.26 31.98 9.72
CA THR A 225 14.99 31.99 10.45
C THR A 225 14.19 30.75 10.11
N VAL A 226 13.58 30.14 11.13
CA VAL A 226 12.69 28.98 10.96
C VAL A 226 11.28 29.44 10.67
N GLY A 227 10.73 28.97 9.57
CA GLY A 227 9.36 29.25 9.17
C GLY A 227 8.49 28.02 9.11
N VAL A 228 7.19 28.20 9.16
CA VAL A 228 6.16 27.17 9.01
C VAL A 228 5.18 27.55 7.91
N ARG A 229 4.77 26.56 7.12
CA ARG A 229 3.68 26.64 6.15
C ARG A 229 2.62 25.62 6.53
N ILE A 230 1.42 26.10 6.75
CA ILE A 230 0.25 25.29 7.06
C ILE A 230 -0.57 25.14 5.79
N ASP A 231 -0.83 23.90 5.35
CA ASP A 231 -1.63 23.60 4.17
C ASP A 231 -1.23 24.40 2.92
N ARG A 232 0.09 24.48 2.65
CA ARG A 232 0.69 25.21 1.50
C ARG A 232 0.37 26.71 1.45
N LYS A 233 -0.06 27.29 2.57
CA LYS A 233 -0.30 28.74 2.69
C LYS A 233 1.02 29.52 2.85
N ARG A 234 0.90 30.85 3.05
CA ARG A 234 2.06 31.72 3.22
C ARG A 234 2.90 31.33 4.43
N ARG A 235 4.21 31.35 4.28
CA ARG A 235 5.19 31.12 5.34
C ARG A 235 4.99 32.07 6.54
N GLN A 236 5.11 31.53 7.74
CA GLN A 236 5.01 32.24 9.01
C GLN A 236 6.20 31.83 9.90
N PRO A 237 6.59 32.64 10.90
CA PRO A 237 7.55 32.20 11.90
C PRO A 237 7.07 30.93 12.63
N VAL A 238 7.96 29.99 12.92
CA VAL A 238 7.59 28.78 13.66
C VAL A 238 7.20 29.08 15.12
N THR A 239 7.81 30.14 15.70
CA THR A 239 7.51 30.61 17.04
C THR A 239 6.05 31.03 17.21
N LEU A 240 5.44 31.59 16.15
CA LEU A 240 4.02 31.90 16.12
C LEU A 240 3.14 30.64 16.28
N LEU A 241 3.50 29.54 15.62
CA LEU A 241 2.77 28.28 15.75
C LEU A 241 2.95 27.70 17.16
N LEU A 242 4.18 27.67 17.69
CA LEU A 242 4.45 27.17 19.03
C LEU A 242 3.69 27.94 20.09
N LYS A 243 3.66 29.29 20.00
CA LYS A 243 2.86 30.14 20.91
C LYS A 243 1.36 29.86 20.76
N ALA A 244 0.86 29.66 19.54
CA ALA A 244 -0.55 29.31 19.31
C ALA A 244 -0.94 27.94 19.90
N LEU A 245 0.03 27.02 20.07
CA LEU A 245 -0.13 25.76 20.78
C LEU A 245 -0.03 25.91 22.31
N GLY A 246 0.22 27.11 22.84
CA GLY A 246 0.26 27.39 24.27
C GLY A 246 1.66 27.57 24.86
N TRP A 247 2.72 27.53 24.04
CA TRP A 247 4.08 27.72 24.51
C TRP A 247 4.36 29.18 24.86
N THR A 248 5.12 29.39 25.94
CA THR A 248 5.59 30.73 26.34
C THR A 248 6.98 31.01 25.76
N ASN A 249 7.37 32.28 25.73
CA ASN A 249 8.72 32.66 25.33
C ASN A 249 9.80 31.98 26.19
N GLU A 250 9.50 31.70 27.45
CA GLU A 250 10.42 31.02 28.40
C GLU A 250 10.56 29.55 28.05
N SER A 251 9.47 28.83 27.80
CA SER A 251 9.50 27.41 27.42
C SER A 251 10.18 27.20 26.05
N ILE A 252 10.00 28.13 25.10
CA ILE A 252 10.71 28.11 23.81
C ILE A 252 12.22 28.30 24.01
N LYS A 253 12.64 29.23 24.88
CA LYS A 253 14.06 29.45 25.22
C LYS A 253 14.68 28.28 25.98
N GLU A 254 13.93 27.64 26.86
CA GLU A 254 14.40 26.47 27.60
C GLU A 254 14.70 25.29 26.68
N ARG A 255 13.81 24.99 25.74
CA ARG A 255 13.97 23.87 24.82
C ARG A 255 14.90 24.15 23.65
N PHE A 256 14.83 25.34 23.06
CA PHE A 256 15.55 25.70 21.82
C PHE A 256 16.67 26.71 22.03
N GLY A 257 17.02 27.06 23.26
CA GLY A 257 18.04 28.07 23.59
C GLY A 257 19.45 27.76 23.08
N PHE A 258 19.71 26.51 22.70
CA PHE A 258 20.96 26.09 22.10
C PHE A 258 21.13 26.60 20.63
N SER A 259 20.06 27.05 19.99
CA SER A 259 20.05 27.38 18.56
C SER A 259 19.94 28.89 18.33
N GLU A 260 20.94 29.47 17.65
CA GLU A 260 20.94 30.86 17.22
C GLU A 260 19.80 31.17 16.24
N VAL A 261 19.47 30.20 15.35
CA VAL A 261 18.41 30.33 14.33
C VAL A 261 17.03 30.49 14.98
N MET A 262 16.75 29.73 16.02
CA MET A 262 15.49 29.84 16.78
C MET A 262 15.43 31.14 17.58
N MET A 263 16.55 31.57 18.18
CA MET A 263 16.60 32.84 18.91
C MET A 263 16.40 34.04 17.96
N SER A 264 17.05 34.03 16.80
CA SER A 264 16.84 35.04 15.75
C SER A 264 15.40 35.07 15.24
N THR A 265 14.73 33.92 15.20
CA THR A 265 13.31 33.82 14.82
C THR A 265 12.42 34.40 15.90
N LEU A 266 12.71 34.13 17.18
CA LEU A 266 11.95 34.65 18.33
C LEU A 266 12.05 36.17 18.46
N GLU A 267 13.24 36.76 18.18
CA GLU A 267 13.44 38.22 18.19
C GLU A 267 12.67 38.93 17.08
N LYS A 268 12.40 38.28 15.97
CA LYS A 268 11.66 38.84 14.82
C LYS A 268 10.16 38.55 14.91
N ASP A 269 9.69 37.89 15.97
CA ASP A 269 8.29 37.54 16.13
C ASP A 269 7.43 38.77 16.45
N THR A 270 6.19 38.76 15.95
CA THR A 270 5.26 39.88 16.05
C THR A 270 4.25 39.73 17.18
N ALA A 271 4.09 38.51 17.73
CA ALA A 271 3.12 38.22 18.78
C ALA A 271 3.84 37.87 20.09
N ASP A 272 3.45 38.50 21.19
CA ASP A 272 4.00 38.23 22.51
C ASP A 272 3.17 37.21 23.30
N THR A 273 1.87 37.15 23.02
CA THR A 273 0.94 36.26 23.76
C THR A 273 0.40 35.12 22.87
N PRO A 274 0.03 33.97 23.48
CA PRO A 274 -0.59 32.87 22.75
C PRO A 274 -1.87 33.25 21.98
N ASP A 275 -2.67 34.13 22.58
CA ASP A 275 -3.94 34.59 21.99
C ASP A 275 -3.72 35.44 20.73
N GLU A 276 -2.72 36.32 20.75
CA GLU A 276 -2.34 37.10 19.56
C GLU A 276 -1.81 36.22 18.45
N ALA A 277 -0.99 35.23 18.79
CA ALA A 277 -0.46 34.27 17.85
C ALA A 277 -1.58 33.48 17.15
N LEU A 278 -2.56 32.98 17.91
CA LEU A 278 -3.75 32.32 17.38
C LEU A 278 -4.54 33.17 16.38
N LEU A 279 -4.79 34.44 16.75
CA LEU A 279 -5.53 35.38 15.89
C LEU A 279 -4.76 35.73 14.62
N GLU A 280 -3.43 35.82 14.68
CA GLU A 280 -2.60 36.10 13.52
C GLU A 280 -2.58 34.91 12.55
N ILE A 281 -2.45 33.68 13.05
CA ILE A 281 -2.56 32.47 12.22
C ILE A 281 -3.93 32.42 11.55
N TYR A 282 -5.01 32.69 12.28
CA TYR A 282 -6.36 32.66 11.73
C TYR A 282 -6.53 33.66 10.58
N ARG A 283 -6.06 34.92 10.75
CA ARG A 283 -6.10 35.93 9.68
C ARG A 283 -5.39 35.49 8.41
N LYS A 284 -4.26 34.79 8.55
CA LYS A 284 -3.46 34.29 7.39
C LYS A 284 -4.09 33.07 6.73
N LEU A 285 -4.74 32.20 7.49
CA LEU A 285 -5.40 30.98 6.96
C LEU A 285 -6.77 31.33 6.32
N ARG A 286 -7.52 32.26 6.91
CA ARG A 286 -8.84 32.70 6.45
C ARG A 286 -8.93 34.24 6.29
N PRO A 287 -8.31 34.78 5.22
CA PRO A 287 -8.38 36.19 4.96
C PRO A 287 -9.82 36.58 4.65
N GLY A 288 -10.34 37.63 5.36
CA GLY A 288 -11.69 38.18 5.16
C GLY A 288 -12.72 37.76 6.21
N GLU A 289 -12.43 36.78 7.06
CA GLU A 289 -13.27 36.43 8.21
C GLU A 289 -12.82 37.20 9.47
N PRO A 290 -13.75 37.69 10.31
CA PRO A 290 -13.38 38.35 11.56
C PRO A 290 -12.73 37.31 12.51
N PRO A 291 -11.53 37.57 13.04
CA PRO A 291 -10.83 36.65 13.91
C PRO A 291 -11.48 36.61 15.30
N THR A 292 -11.94 35.45 15.71
CA THR A 292 -12.41 35.17 17.08
C THR A 292 -11.49 34.15 17.74
N LYS A 293 -11.25 34.25 19.03
CA LYS A 293 -10.38 33.33 19.77
C LYS A 293 -10.88 31.90 19.66
N GLU A 294 -12.17 31.66 19.90
CA GLU A 294 -12.80 30.34 19.81
C GLU A 294 -12.74 29.79 18.39
N GLY A 295 -12.97 30.62 17.38
CA GLY A 295 -12.87 30.24 15.98
C GLY A 295 -11.45 29.84 15.57
N ALA A 296 -10.44 30.53 16.08
CA ALA A 296 -9.04 30.24 15.82
C ALA A 296 -8.57 28.93 16.49
N GLN A 297 -8.95 28.71 17.75
CA GLN A 297 -8.69 27.44 18.45
C GLN A 297 -9.36 26.27 17.76
N ASN A 298 -10.63 26.40 17.40
CA ASN A 298 -11.37 25.35 16.67
C ASN A 298 -10.76 25.09 15.29
N LEU A 299 -10.28 26.12 14.59
CA LEU A 299 -9.61 25.93 13.31
C LEU A 299 -8.33 25.11 13.45
N LEU A 300 -7.44 25.47 14.39
CA LEU A 300 -6.19 24.79 14.62
C LEU A 300 -6.43 23.34 15.08
N ALA A 301 -7.36 23.14 16.03
CA ALA A 301 -7.76 21.82 16.49
C ALA A 301 -8.31 20.93 15.34
N ASN A 302 -9.13 21.52 14.47
CA ASN A 302 -9.66 20.79 13.31
C ASN A 302 -8.59 20.46 12.27
N LEU A 303 -7.50 21.22 12.18
CA LEU A 303 -6.44 20.96 11.19
C LEU A 303 -5.52 19.83 11.60
N PHE A 304 -5.23 19.65 12.91
CA PHE A 304 -4.16 18.74 13.35
C PHE A 304 -4.54 17.75 14.45
N PHE A 305 -5.55 18.05 15.29
CA PHE A 305 -5.80 17.31 16.53
C PHE A 305 -7.14 16.55 16.55
N LYS A 306 -8.01 16.73 15.56
CA LYS A 306 -9.28 15.99 15.49
C LYS A 306 -9.20 14.82 14.53
N GLU A 307 -9.41 13.61 15.02
CA GLU A 307 -9.36 12.33 14.29
C GLU A 307 -10.23 12.31 13.03
N LYS A 308 -11.43 12.89 13.09
CA LYS A 308 -12.34 12.97 11.92
C LYS A 308 -11.77 13.78 10.75
N ARG A 309 -10.76 14.65 10.96
CA ARG A 309 -10.20 15.55 9.94
C ARG A 309 -8.73 15.35 9.67
N TYR A 310 -7.98 14.85 10.63
CA TYR A 310 -6.55 14.61 10.51
C TYR A 310 -6.24 13.17 10.96
N ASP A 311 -5.53 12.44 10.11
CA ASP A 311 -5.19 11.06 10.38
C ASP A 311 -3.80 10.77 9.78
N LEU A 312 -2.88 10.33 10.62
CA LEU A 312 -1.56 9.83 10.22
C LEU A 312 -1.62 8.40 9.71
N ALA A 313 -2.69 7.68 10.00
CA ALA A 313 -2.78 6.24 9.95
C ALA A 313 -1.70 5.55 10.81
N ARG A 314 -1.84 4.26 11.06
CA ARG A 314 -0.86 3.46 11.84
C ARG A 314 0.55 3.55 11.25
N VAL A 315 0.64 3.57 9.93
CA VAL A 315 1.92 3.70 9.19
C VAL A 315 2.63 5.01 9.51
N GLY A 316 1.91 6.14 9.42
CA GLY A 316 2.48 7.45 9.70
C GLY A 316 2.92 7.60 11.15
N ARG A 317 2.09 7.13 12.10
CA ARG A 317 2.43 7.14 13.53
C ARG A 317 3.68 6.29 13.82
N TYR A 318 3.74 5.07 13.27
CA TYR A 318 4.92 4.21 13.39
C TYR A 318 6.20 4.90 12.88
N LYS A 319 6.13 5.53 11.70
CA LYS A 319 7.29 6.23 11.12
C LYS A 319 7.72 7.46 11.92
N ILE A 320 6.77 8.26 12.41
CA ILE A 320 7.06 9.42 13.26
C ILE A 320 7.72 8.97 14.55
N ASN A 321 7.13 8.00 15.24
CA ASN A 321 7.68 7.49 16.50
C ASN A 321 9.09 6.94 16.32
N ARG A 322 9.33 6.20 15.25
CA ARG A 322 10.67 5.63 14.95
C ARG A 322 11.70 6.70 14.59
N LYS A 323 11.32 7.70 13.77
CA LYS A 323 12.24 8.77 13.33
C LYS A 323 12.59 9.73 14.45
N LEU A 324 11.60 10.11 15.26
CA LEU A 324 11.76 11.06 16.35
C LEU A 324 12.09 10.42 17.70
N GLY A 325 12.13 9.08 17.78
CA GLY A 325 12.42 8.34 19.00
C GLY A 325 11.35 8.54 20.10
N LEU A 326 10.09 8.67 19.71
CA LEU A 326 8.96 8.85 20.62
C LEU A 326 8.46 7.52 21.17
N SER A 327 7.91 7.53 22.40
CA SER A 327 7.54 6.32 23.10
C SER A 327 6.39 5.53 22.44
N LYS A 328 6.40 4.21 22.66
CA LYS A 328 5.33 3.33 22.20
C LYS A 328 3.96 3.62 22.85
N SER A 329 3.92 4.37 23.95
CA SER A 329 2.68 4.72 24.65
C SER A 329 1.76 5.65 23.82
N GLU A 330 2.30 6.35 22.83
CA GLU A 330 1.54 7.17 21.87
C GLU A 330 1.18 6.44 20.57
N ALA A 331 1.47 5.16 20.46
CA ALA A 331 1.23 4.37 19.25
C ALA A 331 -0.25 4.34 18.81
N ASP A 332 -1.17 4.52 19.75
CA ASP A 332 -2.62 4.52 19.48
C ASP A 332 -3.15 5.90 19.06
N VAL A 333 -2.36 6.97 19.19
CA VAL A 333 -2.77 8.33 18.80
C VAL A 333 -2.51 8.53 17.32
N LEU A 334 -3.56 8.57 16.51
CA LEU A 334 -3.47 8.73 15.05
C LEU A 334 -3.45 10.21 14.60
N THR A 335 -3.61 11.16 15.50
CA THR A 335 -3.49 12.60 15.24
C THR A 335 -2.10 13.10 15.64
N LEU A 336 -1.72 14.31 15.19
CA LEU A 336 -0.50 14.95 15.69
C LEU A 336 -0.64 15.29 17.17
N THR A 337 0.49 15.27 17.87
CA THR A 337 0.64 15.81 19.24
C THR A 337 1.48 17.09 19.21
N GLU A 338 1.42 17.88 20.26
CA GLU A 338 2.28 19.06 20.41
C GLU A 338 3.76 18.66 20.46
N GLU A 339 4.04 17.52 21.10
CA GLU A 339 5.38 16.96 21.21
C GLU A 339 5.94 16.52 19.85
N ASP A 340 5.12 15.91 18.97
CA ASP A 340 5.54 15.59 17.61
C ASP A 340 6.05 16.84 16.87
N ILE A 341 5.30 17.95 16.97
CA ILE A 341 5.64 19.20 16.32
C ILE A 341 6.93 19.78 16.92
N ALA A 342 7.03 19.83 18.25
CA ALA A 342 8.19 20.39 18.93
C ALA A 342 9.46 19.61 18.63
N THR A 343 9.41 18.27 18.72
CA THR A 343 10.53 17.38 18.43
C THR A 343 10.94 17.43 16.95
N THR A 344 9.96 17.57 16.03
CA THR A 344 10.26 17.77 14.60
C THR A 344 11.03 19.06 14.35
N VAL A 345 10.64 20.16 15.01
CA VAL A 345 11.36 21.44 14.90
C VAL A 345 12.75 21.34 15.52
N GLU A 346 12.88 20.66 16.67
CA GLU A 346 14.16 20.42 17.32
C GLU A 346 15.12 19.64 16.42
N TYR A 347 14.65 18.55 15.81
CA TYR A 347 15.41 17.75 14.87
C TYR A 347 15.87 18.60 13.66
N LEU A 348 14.97 19.42 13.07
CA LEU A 348 15.31 20.30 11.94
C LEU A 348 16.41 21.28 12.31
N VAL A 349 16.34 21.86 13.48
CA VAL A 349 17.31 22.89 13.94
C VAL A 349 18.68 22.25 14.21
N ARG A 350 18.71 21.05 14.80
CA ARG A 350 19.97 20.28 15.01
C ARG A 350 20.57 19.81 13.68
N LEU A 351 19.73 19.36 12.74
CA LEU A 351 20.17 19.00 11.39
C LEU A 351 20.81 20.21 10.69
N HIS A 352 20.21 21.39 10.81
CA HIS A 352 20.76 22.62 10.23
C HIS A 352 22.07 23.08 10.92
N ALA A 353 22.24 22.76 12.21
CA ALA A 353 23.47 23.01 12.94
C ALA A 353 24.60 22.01 12.61
N GLY A 354 24.31 20.95 11.82
CA GLY A 354 25.26 19.91 11.45
C GLY A 354 25.51 18.87 12.56
N GLU A 355 24.58 18.76 13.53
CA GLU A 355 24.66 17.71 14.55
C GLU A 355 24.29 16.36 13.93
N THR A 356 25.01 15.31 14.31
CA THR A 356 24.80 13.93 13.77
C THR A 356 23.94 13.05 14.64
N SER A 357 23.69 13.46 15.89
CA SER A 357 22.80 12.73 16.82
C SER A 357 22.04 13.69 17.72
N MET A 358 20.88 13.25 18.20
CA MET A 358 20.10 13.95 19.23
C MET A 358 19.54 12.96 20.25
N THR A 359 19.32 13.45 21.46
CA THR A 359 18.60 12.67 22.48
C THR A 359 17.12 12.92 22.32
N SER A 360 16.35 11.86 22.14
CA SER A 360 14.89 11.93 22.06
C SER A 360 14.27 12.31 23.42
N PRO A 361 13.00 12.76 23.46
CA PRO A 361 12.29 12.98 24.71
C PRO A 361 12.29 11.77 25.65
N ASP A 362 12.35 10.58 25.12
CA ASP A 362 12.39 9.31 25.87
C ASP A 362 13.81 8.90 26.31
N GLY A 363 14.81 9.72 26.03
CA GLY A 363 16.21 9.46 26.42
C GLY A 363 16.97 8.54 25.45
N ALA A 364 16.42 8.15 24.32
CA ALA A 364 17.11 7.38 23.30
C ALA A 364 17.98 8.29 22.42
N GLU A 365 19.17 7.87 22.08
CA GLU A 365 20.00 8.55 21.09
C GLU A 365 19.56 8.15 19.69
N ILE A 366 19.19 9.14 18.88
CA ILE A 366 18.75 8.95 17.50
C ILE A 366 19.68 9.67 16.52
N PRO A 367 19.97 9.09 15.34
CA PRO A 367 20.77 9.75 14.33
C PRO A 367 19.99 10.91 13.70
N VAL A 368 20.69 12.01 13.43
CA VAL A 368 20.15 13.17 12.71
C VAL A 368 20.68 13.16 11.30
N GLU A 369 19.81 12.82 10.35
CA GLU A 369 20.14 12.67 8.93
C GLU A 369 18.95 13.05 8.04
N THR A 370 19.23 13.46 6.82
CA THR A 370 18.21 13.71 5.78
C THR A 370 17.58 12.41 5.30
N ASP A 371 16.36 12.49 4.80
CA ASP A 371 15.61 11.33 4.32
C ASP A 371 15.65 11.27 2.79
N ASP A 372 15.90 10.08 2.26
CA ASP A 372 15.73 9.82 0.84
C ASP A 372 14.26 9.55 0.53
N ILE A 373 13.68 10.41 -0.30
CA ILE A 373 12.25 10.36 -0.67
C ILE A 373 11.94 9.18 -1.58
N ASP A 374 12.90 8.75 -2.41
CA ASP A 374 12.71 7.70 -3.42
C ASP A 374 13.00 6.30 -2.87
N HIS A 375 13.52 6.21 -1.66
CA HIS A 375 13.74 4.95 -0.97
C HIS A 375 12.43 4.21 -0.69
N PHE A 376 12.35 2.87 -0.95
CA PHE A 376 11.13 2.07 -0.72
C PHE A 376 10.73 1.94 0.76
N GLY A 377 11.59 2.29 1.69
CA GLY A 377 11.24 2.54 3.09
C GLY A 377 10.35 3.78 3.28
N ASN A 378 10.35 4.70 2.32
CA ASN A 378 9.58 5.96 2.34
C ASN A 378 8.46 5.99 1.30
N ARG A 379 8.49 5.08 0.31
CA ARG A 379 7.44 4.88 -0.68
C ARG A 379 6.68 3.61 -0.37
N ARG A 380 5.37 3.71 -0.28
CA ARG A 380 4.48 2.57 -0.04
C ARG A 380 3.54 2.34 -1.20
N LEU A 381 2.91 1.19 -1.20
CA LEU A 381 1.95 0.79 -2.20
C LEU A 381 0.53 0.91 -1.64
N ARG A 382 -0.34 1.61 -2.36
CA ARG A 382 -1.78 1.53 -2.19
C ARG A 382 -2.32 0.43 -3.09
N THR A 383 -2.72 -0.67 -2.51
CA THR A 383 -3.29 -1.82 -3.22
C THR A 383 -4.77 -1.59 -3.53
N VAL A 384 -5.37 -2.47 -4.31
CA VAL A 384 -6.76 -2.36 -4.75
C VAL A 384 -7.75 -2.17 -3.60
N GLY A 385 -7.58 -2.91 -2.50
CA GLY A 385 -8.46 -2.81 -1.33
C GLY A 385 -8.46 -1.42 -0.73
N GLU A 386 -7.28 -0.83 -0.51
CA GLU A 386 -7.13 0.53 0.03
C GLU A 386 -7.68 1.60 -0.93
N LEU A 387 -7.49 1.43 -2.24
CA LEU A 387 -8.02 2.37 -3.24
C LEU A 387 -9.55 2.39 -3.24
N ILE A 388 -10.18 1.23 -3.19
CA ILE A 388 -11.65 1.12 -3.09
C ILE A 388 -12.12 1.62 -1.73
N GLN A 389 -11.43 1.27 -0.63
CA GLN A 389 -11.71 1.75 0.71
C GLN A 389 -11.79 3.28 0.76
N ASN A 390 -10.83 3.97 0.15
CA ASN A 390 -10.80 5.43 0.09
C ASN A 390 -12.02 6.01 -0.65
N GLN A 391 -12.50 5.35 -1.71
CA GLN A 391 -13.70 5.80 -2.43
C GLN A 391 -14.98 5.56 -1.63
N VAL A 392 -15.08 4.42 -0.94
CA VAL A 392 -16.19 4.15 -0.02
C VAL A 392 -16.22 5.21 1.08
N ARG A 393 -15.07 5.55 1.67
CA ARG A 393 -14.94 6.63 2.67
C ARG A 393 -15.46 7.97 2.16
N VAL A 394 -15.11 8.36 0.93
CA VAL A 394 -15.61 9.60 0.31
C VAL A 394 -17.14 9.54 0.14
N GLY A 395 -17.67 8.41 -0.31
CA GLY A 395 -19.10 8.20 -0.46
C GLY A 395 -19.85 8.30 0.88
N LEU A 396 -19.32 7.63 1.91
CA LEU A 396 -19.88 7.62 3.26
C LEU A 396 -19.81 9.00 3.93
N SER A 397 -18.72 9.75 3.77
CA SER A 397 -18.64 11.13 4.28
C SER A 397 -19.67 12.08 3.65
N ARG A 398 -19.95 11.89 2.35
CA ARG A 398 -21.05 12.63 1.69
C ARG A 398 -22.42 12.22 2.25
N MET A 399 -22.61 10.93 2.53
CA MET A 399 -23.82 10.39 3.13
C MET A 399 -23.99 10.91 4.57
N GLU A 400 -22.94 10.90 5.39
CA GLU A 400 -22.93 11.44 6.76
C GLU A 400 -23.52 12.83 6.83
N ARG A 401 -23.06 13.71 5.91
CA ARG A 401 -23.57 15.09 5.86
C ARG A 401 -25.08 15.16 5.61
N VAL A 402 -25.59 14.31 4.70
CA VAL A 402 -27.04 14.23 4.41
C VAL A 402 -27.81 13.64 5.58
N VAL A 403 -27.27 12.61 6.25
CA VAL A 403 -27.88 12.02 7.45
C VAL A 403 -28.01 13.06 8.55
N ARG A 404 -26.95 13.82 8.83
CA ARG A 404 -26.93 14.86 9.85
C ARG A 404 -27.97 15.98 9.56
N GLU A 405 -28.09 16.38 8.29
CA GLU A 405 -29.11 17.33 7.85
C GLU A 405 -30.52 16.79 8.05
N ARG A 406 -30.76 15.51 7.71
CA ARG A 406 -32.07 14.87 7.90
C ARG A 406 -32.44 14.70 9.37
N MET A 407 -31.49 14.33 10.25
CA MET A 407 -31.71 14.25 11.69
C MET A 407 -32.21 15.59 12.25
N THR A 408 -31.71 16.72 11.72
CA THR A 408 -32.12 18.04 12.18
C THR A 408 -33.49 18.47 11.67
N THR A 409 -33.94 17.96 10.50
CA THR A 409 -35.14 18.44 9.81
C THR A 409 -36.38 17.54 9.97
N GLN A 410 -36.21 16.26 10.35
CA GLN A 410 -37.29 15.29 10.48
C GLN A 410 -37.82 15.18 11.91
N ASP A 411 -39.09 14.84 12.04
CA ASP A 411 -39.73 14.61 13.35
C ASP A 411 -39.15 13.39 14.05
N MET A 412 -38.73 13.54 15.30
CA MET A 412 -38.03 12.52 16.09
C MET A 412 -38.82 11.19 16.21
N GLU A 413 -40.14 11.21 16.27
CA GLU A 413 -40.97 10.02 16.43
C GLU A 413 -41.09 9.16 15.15
N ALA A 414 -40.96 9.79 13.98
CA ALA A 414 -41.10 9.16 12.67
C ALA A 414 -39.77 8.65 12.09
N ILE A 415 -38.66 8.90 12.73
CA ILE A 415 -37.33 8.54 12.23
C ILE A 415 -37.10 7.04 12.29
N THR A 416 -36.70 6.48 11.14
CA THR A 416 -36.17 5.10 11.03
C THR A 416 -34.79 5.14 10.41
N PRO A 417 -33.88 4.16 10.71
CA PRO A 417 -32.56 4.08 10.08
C PRO A 417 -32.63 4.17 8.55
N GLN A 418 -33.61 3.48 7.95
CA GLN A 418 -33.77 3.46 6.48
C GLN A 418 -34.20 4.83 5.90
N SER A 419 -34.97 5.65 6.63
CA SER A 419 -35.38 6.98 6.16
C SER A 419 -34.24 8.00 6.19
N LEU A 420 -33.29 7.84 7.12
CA LEU A 420 -32.13 8.69 7.26
C LEU A 420 -31.04 8.42 6.20
N ILE A 421 -30.84 7.17 5.85
CA ILE A 421 -29.73 6.74 5.01
C ILE A 421 -30.05 7.00 3.52
N ASN A 422 -29.12 7.67 2.84
CA ASN A 422 -29.15 7.84 1.39
C ASN A 422 -27.92 7.17 0.78
N ILE A 423 -28.12 6.06 0.11
CA ILE A 423 -27.06 5.23 -0.47
C ILE A 423 -26.47 5.79 -1.77
N ARG A 424 -27.16 6.75 -2.44
CA ARG A 424 -26.74 7.27 -3.76
C ARG A 424 -25.32 7.82 -3.80
N PRO A 425 -24.84 8.59 -2.80
CA PRO A 425 -23.46 9.09 -2.81
C PRO A 425 -22.40 7.99 -2.76
N VAL A 426 -22.67 6.89 -2.04
CA VAL A 426 -21.74 5.75 -1.92
C VAL A 426 -21.67 5.00 -3.24
N VAL A 427 -22.83 4.65 -3.81
CA VAL A 427 -22.92 3.96 -5.11
C VAL A 427 -22.30 4.82 -6.21
N ALA A 428 -22.52 6.14 -6.20
CA ALA A 428 -21.95 7.06 -7.17
C ALA A 428 -20.41 7.11 -7.08
N ALA A 429 -19.85 7.18 -5.89
CA ALA A 429 -18.39 7.22 -5.69
C ALA A 429 -17.71 5.93 -6.20
N ILE A 430 -18.30 4.77 -5.93
CA ILE A 430 -17.78 3.48 -6.41
C ILE A 430 -17.88 3.40 -7.94
N LYS A 431 -19.01 3.78 -8.53
CA LYS A 431 -19.18 3.79 -10.00
C LYS A 431 -18.24 4.76 -10.68
N GLU A 432 -18.01 5.94 -10.09
CA GLU A 432 -17.06 6.94 -10.59
C GLU A 432 -15.64 6.37 -10.60
N PHE A 433 -15.21 5.70 -9.52
CA PHE A 433 -13.90 5.10 -9.45
C PHE A 433 -13.67 4.06 -10.54
N PHE A 434 -14.54 3.04 -10.65
CA PHE A 434 -14.35 1.98 -11.64
C PHE A 434 -14.51 2.47 -13.08
N GLY A 435 -15.33 3.48 -13.32
CA GLY A 435 -15.62 4.01 -14.66
C GLY A 435 -14.59 5.02 -15.17
N THR A 436 -14.11 5.93 -14.31
CA THR A 436 -13.36 7.12 -14.75
C THR A 436 -11.98 7.27 -14.13
N SER A 437 -11.63 6.48 -13.09
CA SER A 437 -10.31 6.59 -12.45
C SER A 437 -9.20 6.13 -13.40
N GLN A 438 -8.08 6.86 -13.39
CA GLN A 438 -6.87 6.50 -14.12
C GLN A 438 -6.27 5.15 -13.67
N LEU A 439 -6.57 4.71 -12.46
CA LEU A 439 -6.08 3.45 -11.89
C LEU A 439 -6.95 2.24 -12.24
N SER A 440 -8.22 2.46 -12.63
CA SER A 440 -9.10 1.41 -13.13
C SER A 440 -8.96 1.33 -14.65
N GLN A 441 -8.20 0.36 -15.14
CA GLN A 441 -7.84 0.22 -16.54
C GLN A 441 -8.50 -1.00 -17.17
N PHE A 442 -8.75 -0.94 -18.50
CA PHE A 442 -9.09 -2.14 -19.24
C PHE A 442 -7.93 -3.14 -19.16
N MET A 443 -8.26 -4.40 -18.95
CA MET A 443 -7.24 -5.44 -18.87
C MET A 443 -6.60 -5.68 -20.22
N ASP A 444 -5.27 -5.72 -20.23
CA ASP A 444 -4.50 -6.14 -21.41
C ASP A 444 -4.70 -7.67 -21.61
N GLN A 445 -5.32 -8.08 -22.69
CA GLN A 445 -5.71 -9.48 -22.96
C GLN A 445 -5.07 -10.05 -24.22
N ASN A 446 -3.90 -9.55 -24.64
CA ASN A 446 -3.21 -10.07 -25.82
C ASN A 446 -2.78 -11.53 -25.62
N ASN A 447 -2.29 -11.85 -24.42
CA ASN A 447 -1.89 -13.20 -24.00
C ASN A 447 -1.97 -13.31 -22.46
N PRO A 448 -1.87 -14.52 -21.86
CA PRO A 448 -1.92 -14.68 -20.42
C PRO A 448 -0.85 -13.89 -19.66
N LEU A 449 0.35 -13.73 -20.21
CA LEU A 449 1.43 -12.95 -19.62
C LEU A 449 1.08 -11.46 -19.55
N SER A 450 0.43 -10.91 -20.57
CA SER A 450 0.02 -9.49 -20.55
C SER A 450 -1.00 -9.21 -19.43
N GLY A 451 -1.95 -10.09 -19.23
CA GLY A 451 -2.91 -10.01 -18.12
C GLY A 451 -2.24 -10.12 -16.75
N LEU A 452 -1.32 -11.06 -16.58
CA LEU A 452 -0.58 -11.27 -15.33
C LEU A 452 0.28 -10.06 -14.98
N THR A 453 1.04 -9.53 -15.94
CA THR A 453 1.90 -8.35 -15.72
C THR A 453 1.08 -7.10 -15.46
N HIS A 454 -0.11 -6.94 -16.07
CA HIS A 454 -1.01 -5.84 -15.81
C HIS A 454 -1.50 -5.83 -14.35
N LYS A 455 -1.83 -7.00 -13.79
CA LYS A 455 -2.26 -7.16 -12.40
C LYS A 455 -1.13 -6.88 -11.38
N ARG A 456 0.13 -7.04 -11.77
CA ARG A 456 1.33 -6.79 -10.97
C ARG A 456 1.99 -5.44 -11.23
N ARG A 457 1.33 -4.57 -12.00
CA ARG A 457 1.84 -3.23 -12.35
C ARG A 457 1.79 -2.30 -11.14
N LEU A 458 2.82 -1.46 -11.02
CA LEU A 458 2.96 -0.42 -10.01
C LEU A 458 2.98 0.93 -10.71
N SER A 459 2.05 1.82 -10.39
CA SER A 459 1.96 3.15 -11.01
C SER A 459 2.24 4.24 -9.98
N ALA A 460 3.14 5.16 -10.28
CA ALA A 460 3.35 6.38 -9.48
C ALA A 460 2.34 7.48 -9.82
N LEU A 461 1.54 7.29 -10.88
CA LEU A 461 0.56 8.25 -11.38
C LEU A 461 -0.80 8.08 -10.68
N GLY A 462 -1.70 9.05 -10.90
CA GLY A 462 -3.09 8.96 -10.45
C GLY A 462 -3.42 9.91 -9.29
N PRO A 463 -4.63 9.84 -8.76
CA PRO A 463 -5.10 10.71 -7.68
C PRO A 463 -4.23 10.57 -6.42
N GLY A 464 -3.69 11.68 -5.91
CA GLY A 464 -2.78 11.67 -4.77
C GLY A 464 -1.35 11.19 -5.07
N GLY A 465 -1.04 10.86 -6.33
CA GLY A 465 0.29 10.51 -6.82
C GLY A 465 0.94 11.65 -7.64
N LEU A 466 1.92 11.27 -8.45
CA LEU A 466 2.65 12.20 -9.32
C LEU A 466 1.88 12.50 -10.61
N THR A 467 2.18 13.66 -11.20
CA THR A 467 1.79 13.99 -12.57
C THR A 467 3.02 13.89 -13.48
N ARG A 468 2.84 13.48 -14.74
CA ARG A 468 3.94 13.29 -15.71
C ARG A 468 4.83 14.51 -15.82
N ASP A 469 4.24 15.70 -15.89
CA ASP A 469 4.95 16.96 -16.10
C ASP A 469 5.73 17.44 -14.88
N ARG A 470 5.35 16.99 -13.69
CA ARG A 470 5.99 17.34 -12.41
C ARG A 470 6.97 16.28 -11.91
N ALA A 471 7.01 15.12 -12.55
CA ALA A 471 7.95 14.06 -12.19
C ALA A 471 9.34 14.39 -12.76
N GLY A 472 10.28 14.68 -11.88
CA GLY A 472 11.70 14.89 -12.21
C GLY A 472 12.37 13.61 -12.70
N LEU A 473 13.67 13.71 -13.03
CA LEU A 473 14.49 12.56 -13.42
C LEU A 473 14.74 11.62 -12.24
N GLU A 474 14.90 12.16 -11.04
CA GLU A 474 15.21 11.42 -9.80
C GLU A 474 14.17 10.32 -9.51
N VAL A 475 12.88 10.64 -9.62
CA VAL A 475 11.78 9.69 -9.40
C VAL A 475 11.71 8.60 -10.46
N ARG A 476 12.30 8.83 -11.64
CA ARG A 476 12.30 7.89 -12.78
C ARG A 476 13.51 6.97 -12.79
N ASP A 477 14.53 7.30 -12.03
CA ASP A 477 15.76 6.52 -11.91
C ASP A 477 15.53 5.22 -11.12
N VAL A 478 16.42 4.26 -11.30
CA VAL A 478 16.44 3.02 -10.53
C VAL A 478 17.20 3.27 -9.23
N HIS A 479 16.48 3.21 -8.12
CA HIS A 479 17.06 3.35 -6.79
C HIS A 479 17.56 1.99 -6.26
N ASN A 480 18.57 1.98 -5.38
CA ASN A 480 19.13 0.76 -4.80
C ASN A 480 18.09 -0.08 -4.05
N SER A 481 17.15 0.57 -3.36
CA SER A 481 16.04 -0.09 -2.65
C SER A 481 15.02 -0.80 -3.56
N HIS A 482 15.14 -0.64 -4.88
CA HIS A 482 14.30 -1.37 -5.85
C HIS A 482 14.64 -2.86 -5.90
N TYR A 483 15.84 -3.23 -5.47
CA TYR A 483 16.27 -4.62 -5.50
C TYR A 483 15.29 -5.55 -4.79
N GLY A 484 14.87 -6.60 -5.48
CA GLY A 484 13.90 -7.56 -4.98
C GLY A 484 12.45 -7.06 -4.83
N ARG A 485 12.18 -5.77 -5.11
CA ARG A 485 10.85 -5.13 -4.93
C ARG A 485 10.24 -4.71 -6.24
N MET A 486 10.93 -3.92 -7.02
CA MET A 486 10.47 -3.43 -8.32
C MET A 486 11.51 -3.76 -9.39
N CYS A 487 11.07 -4.33 -10.50
CA CYS A 487 11.94 -4.70 -11.60
C CYS A 487 12.61 -3.46 -12.21
N PRO A 488 13.95 -3.44 -12.33
CA PRO A 488 14.67 -2.31 -12.93
C PRO A 488 14.56 -2.27 -14.46
N ILE A 489 14.09 -3.33 -15.09
CA ILE A 489 14.07 -3.52 -16.54
C ILE A 489 12.68 -3.27 -17.12
N GLU A 490 11.63 -3.81 -16.51
CA GLU A 490 10.27 -3.74 -17.04
C GLU A 490 9.63 -2.38 -16.72
N THR A 491 9.72 -1.43 -17.65
CA THR A 491 9.06 -0.12 -17.62
C THR A 491 8.60 0.26 -19.02
N PRO A 492 7.54 1.07 -19.19
CA PRO A 492 7.16 1.57 -20.52
C PRO A 492 8.24 2.46 -21.13
N GLU A 493 8.33 2.45 -22.45
CA GLU A 493 9.11 3.41 -23.20
C GLU A 493 8.30 4.70 -23.44
N GLY A 494 8.95 5.86 -23.38
CA GLY A 494 8.32 7.15 -23.64
C GLY A 494 8.00 7.97 -22.37
N PRO A 495 6.90 8.76 -22.35
CA PRO A 495 6.64 9.75 -21.28
C PRO A 495 6.47 9.17 -19.88
N ASN A 496 6.09 7.91 -19.77
CA ASN A 496 5.85 7.20 -18.52
C ASN A 496 7.04 6.37 -18.04
N ILE A 497 8.22 6.50 -18.65
CA ILE A 497 9.42 5.76 -18.25
C ILE A 497 9.74 6.02 -16.76
N GLY A 498 10.03 4.97 -16.01
CA GLY A 498 10.32 5.05 -14.59
C GLY A 498 9.12 5.35 -13.66
N LEU A 499 7.98 5.80 -14.20
CA LEU A 499 6.77 6.10 -13.41
C LEU A 499 5.82 4.91 -13.29
N ILE A 500 5.95 3.95 -14.18
CA ILE A 500 5.21 2.70 -14.18
C ILE A 500 6.23 1.57 -14.19
N GLY A 501 6.17 0.71 -13.20
CA GLY A 501 7.03 -0.47 -13.08
C GLY A 501 6.22 -1.71 -12.81
N SER A 502 6.90 -2.82 -12.59
CA SER A 502 6.31 -4.12 -12.27
C SER A 502 6.91 -4.68 -11.00
N LEU A 503 6.09 -5.34 -10.19
CA LEU A 503 6.49 -6.01 -8.97
C LEU A 503 7.44 -7.17 -9.28
N SER A 504 8.52 -7.32 -8.52
CA SER A 504 9.46 -8.43 -8.66
C SER A 504 8.82 -9.79 -8.30
N VAL A 505 9.41 -10.89 -8.79
CA VAL A 505 8.82 -12.24 -8.70
C VAL A 505 8.52 -12.65 -7.26
N TYR A 506 9.47 -12.45 -6.34
CA TYR A 506 9.35 -12.87 -4.94
C TYR A 506 8.81 -11.79 -4.00
N ALA A 507 8.57 -10.58 -4.50
CA ALA A 507 8.08 -9.47 -3.69
C ALA A 507 6.65 -9.69 -3.22
N ARG A 508 6.37 -9.33 -1.98
CA ARG A 508 5.03 -9.26 -1.39
C ARG A 508 4.79 -7.90 -0.75
N VAL A 509 3.55 -7.58 -0.46
CA VAL A 509 3.15 -6.33 0.19
C VAL A 509 2.74 -6.64 1.63
N ASN A 510 3.31 -5.93 2.59
CA ASN A 510 2.96 -6.07 3.99
C ASN A 510 1.66 -5.33 4.36
N PRO A 511 1.10 -5.52 5.57
CA PRO A 511 -0.13 -4.85 6.01
C PRO A 511 -0.05 -3.32 6.01
N PHE A 512 1.16 -2.76 6.11
CA PHE A 512 1.41 -1.32 6.05
C PHE A 512 1.54 -0.77 4.62
N GLY A 513 1.55 -1.64 3.61
CA GLY A 513 1.71 -1.28 2.21
C GLY A 513 3.16 -1.18 1.73
N PHE A 514 4.16 -1.51 2.55
CA PHE A 514 5.55 -1.59 2.09
C PHE A 514 5.81 -2.89 1.37
N ILE A 515 6.71 -2.84 0.38
CA ILE A 515 7.10 -4.01 -0.39
C ILE A 515 8.25 -4.70 0.34
N GLU A 516 8.06 -5.97 0.63
CA GLU A 516 9.04 -6.85 1.28
C GLU A 516 9.60 -7.84 0.28
N THR A 517 10.84 -8.27 0.52
CA THR A 517 11.52 -9.30 -0.27
C THR A 517 12.14 -10.34 0.64
N PRO A 518 12.16 -11.63 0.24
CA PRO A 518 12.67 -12.70 1.08
C PRO A 518 14.20 -12.77 1.04
N TYR A 519 14.79 -13.05 2.19
CA TYR A 519 16.21 -13.30 2.37
C TYR A 519 16.42 -14.55 3.23
N ARG A 520 17.48 -15.32 2.94
CA ARG A 520 17.92 -16.44 3.77
C ARG A 520 18.78 -15.94 4.91
N ARG A 521 18.47 -16.35 6.10
CA ARG A 521 19.26 -15.98 7.29
C ARG A 521 20.59 -16.74 7.29
N VAL A 522 21.66 -16.00 7.56
CA VAL A 522 23.02 -16.57 7.73
C VAL A 522 23.38 -16.55 9.21
N VAL A 523 23.92 -17.66 9.72
CA VAL A 523 24.38 -17.79 11.10
C VAL A 523 25.76 -18.44 11.08
N ASP A 524 26.74 -17.77 11.67
CA ASP A 524 28.14 -18.22 11.76
C ASP A 524 28.73 -18.67 10.41
N GLY A 525 28.50 -17.88 9.35
CA GLY A 525 28.99 -18.16 8.01
C GLY A 525 28.30 -19.34 7.29
N CYS A 526 27.13 -19.77 7.79
CA CYS A 526 26.31 -20.81 7.18
C CYS A 526 24.93 -20.25 6.80
N ALA A 527 24.54 -20.38 5.54
CA ALA A 527 23.20 -20.03 5.08
C ALA A 527 22.18 -21.07 5.54
N THR A 528 21.18 -20.66 6.30
CA THR A 528 20.11 -21.51 6.82
C THR A 528 18.96 -21.64 5.81
N ASP A 529 18.03 -22.58 6.05
CA ASP A 529 16.79 -22.66 5.27
C ASP A 529 15.69 -21.73 5.80
N GLN A 530 15.96 -20.97 6.87
CA GLN A 530 15.05 -19.93 7.37
C GLN A 530 15.05 -18.75 6.42
N VAL A 531 13.84 -18.35 6.01
CA VAL A 531 13.60 -17.20 5.11
C VAL A 531 12.82 -16.14 5.86
N ASP A 532 13.41 -14.96 5.96
CA ASP A 532 12.78 -13.79 6.56
C ASP A 532 12.43 -12.79 5.44
N TYR A 533 11.27 -12.11 5.58
CA TYR A 533 10.88 -11.05 4.65
C TYR A 533 11.24 -9.70 5.25
N LEU A 534 12.05 -8.93 4.54
CA LEU A 534 12.55 -7.64 5.02
C LEU A 534 12.00 -6.50 4.17
N THR A 535 11.62 -5.41 4.85
CA THR A 535 11.38 -4.10 4.23
C THR A 535 12.70 -3.44 3.85
N ALA A 536 12.66 -2.40 2.99
CA ALA A 536 13.89 -1.76 2.50
C ALA A 536 14.70 -1.09 3.64
N ASP A 537 14.02 -0.51 4.61
CA ASP A 537 14.64 0.14 5.76
C ASP A 537 15.16 -0.84 6.84
N GLU A 538 14.69 -2.08 6.84
CA GLU A 538 15.26 -3.19 7.62
C GLU A 538 16.48 -3.77 6.92
N GLU A 539 16.41 -3.98 5.60
CA GLU A 539 17.51 -4.46 4.79
C GLU A 539 18.77 -3.60 4.92
N ASP A 540 18.61 -2.27 4.95
CA ASP A 540 19.72 -1.32 5.11
C ASP A 540 20.55 -1.50 6.39
N ARG A 541 20.05 -2.23 7.37
CA ARG A 541 20.76 -2.50 8.63
C ARG A 541 21.63 -3.74 8.58
N HIS A 542 21.47 -4.54 7.52
CA HIS A 542 22.07 -5.87 7.41
C HIS A 542 23.02 -5.96 6.22
N VAL A 543 23.96 -6.88 6.35
CA VAL A 543 24.92 -7.23 5.31
C VAL A 543 24.37 -8.42 4.53
N VAL A 544 24.13 -8.23 3.22
CA VAL A 544 23.47 -9.22 2.37
C VAL A 544 24.41 -9.79 1.32
N ALA A 545 24.62 -11.09 1.33
CA ALA A 545 25.40 -11.81 0.32
C ALA A 545 24.55 -12.15 -0.92
N GLN A 546 25.23 -12.31 -2.07
CA GLN A 546 24.58 -12.67 -3.34
C GLN A 546 24.21 -14.15 -3.38
N ALA A 547 23.12 -14.48 -4.12
CA ALA A 547 22.63 -15.85 -4.28
C ALA A 547 23.61 -16.80 -5.00
N ASN A 548 24.56 -16.29 -5.77
CA ASN A 548 25.55 -17.04 -6.51
C ASN A 548 26.83 -17.32 -5.72
N SER A 549 26.92 -16.89 -4.45
CA SER A 549 28.08 -17.16 -3.59
C SER A 549 28.27 -18.68 -3.45
N PRO A 550 29.50 -19.20 -3.67
CA PRO A 550 29.76 -20.62 -3.62
C PRO A 550 29.60 -21.15 -2.18
N MET A 551 28.85 -22.25 -2.05
CA MET A 551 28.54 -22.88 -0.77
C MET A 551 28.78 -24.40 -0.82
N ASP A 552 29.06 -24.94 0.34
CA ASP A 552 29.10 -26.41 0.56
C ASP A 552 27.67 -27.01 0.66
N GLU A 553 27.55 -28.33 0.63
CA GLU A 553 26.27 -29.04 0.82
C GLU A 553 25.57 -28.70 2.15
N ASN A 554 26.31 -28.26 3.15
CA ASN A 554 25.82 -27.83 4.46
C ASN A 554 25.45 -26.37 4.52
N GLY A 555 25.54 -25.61 3.42
CA GLY A 555 25.24 -24.16 3.37
C GLY A 555 26.37 -23.26 3.86
N ARG A 556 27.58 -23.79 4.12
CA ARG A 556 28.73 -22.98 4.52
C ARG A 556 29.39 -22.34 3.31
N PHE A 557 29.74 -21.05 3.41
CA PHE A 557 30.47 -20.35 2.36
C PHE A 557 31.89 -20.92 2.19
N LEU A 558 32.30 -21.08 0.93
CA LEU A 558 33.62 -21.63 0.59
C LEU A 558 34.68 -20.56 0.43
N ASP A 559 34.30 -19.36 0.06
CA ASP A 559 35.20 -18.25 -0.17
C ASP A 559 35.57 -17.53 1.14
N GLU A 560 36.83 -17.13 1.30
CA GLU A 560 37.31 -16.36 2.44
C GLU A 560 36.76 -14.93 2.46
N ARG A 561 36.35 -14.40 1.30
CA ARG A 561 35.75 -13.07 1.15
C ARG A 561 34.57 -13.15 0.19
N LEU A 562 33.43 -12.63 0.64
CA LEU A 562 32.17 -12.61 -0.10
C LEU A 562 31.87 -11.19 -0.57
N LEU A 563 31.33 -11.09 -1.78
CA LEU A 563 30.79 -9.86 -2.30
C LEU A 563 29.40 -9.64 -1.70
N VAL A 564 29.23 -8.55 -0.96
CA VAL A 564 27.99 -8.24 -0.24
C VAL A 564 27.47 -6.85 -0.58
N ARG A 565 26.19 -6.64 -0.35
CA ARG A 565 25.55 -5.33 -0.35
C ARG A 565 25.40 -4.84 1.07
N LYS A 566 25.69 -3.56 1.30
CA LYS A 566 25.47 -2.82 2.54
C LYS A 566 24.50 -1.65 2.31
N ARG A 567 24.26 -0.87 3.35
CA ARG A 567 23.41 0.33 3.32
C ARG A 567 23.74 1.23 2.11
N GLY A 568 22.72 1.74 1.44
CA GLY A 568 22.89 2.61 0.28
C GLY A 568 23.30 1.90 -1.01
N GLY A 569 23.37 0.56 -1.02
CA GLY A 569 23.76 -0.24 -2.18
C GLY A 569 25.27 -0.33 -2.38
N ASP A 570 26.07 0.06 -1.41
CA ASP A 570 27.53 -0.08 -1.46
C ASP A 570 27.90 -1.56 -1.52
N VAL A 571 28.84 -1.88 -2.41
CA VAL A 571 29.30 -3.24 -2.65
C VAL A 571 30.71 -3.40 -2.11
N GLU A 572 30.86 -4.29 -1.14
CA GLU A 572 32.14 -4.54 -0.49
C GLU A 572 32.46 -6.04 -0.38
N TYR A 573 33.72 -6.36 -0.12
CA TYR A 573 34.15 -7.71 0.21
C TYR A 573 34.32 -7.85 1.72
N VAL A 574 33.52 -8.73 2.33
CA VAL A 574 33.54 -9.02 3.77
C VAL A 574 33.83 -10.48 4.06
N THR A 575 34.15 -10.79 5.30
CA THR A 575 34.31 -12.17 5.77
C THR A 575 32.94 -12.83 5.95
N PRO A 576 32.82 -14.17 5.81
CA PRO A 576 31.55 -14.89 5.97
C PRO A 576 30.85 -14.66 7.32
N ASP A 577 31.61 -14.37 8.37
CA ASP A 577 31.10 -14.15 9.73
C ASP A 577 30.37 -12.80 9.90
N GLU A 578 30.61 -11.85 8.98
CA GLU A 578 29.95 -10.53 8.98
C GLU A 578 28.65 -10.51 8.20
N VAL A 579 28.31 -11.62 7.53
CA VAL A 579 27.12 -11.70 6.67
C VAL A 579 25.90 -12.09 7.51
N ASP A 580 24.84 -11.28 7.45
CA ASP A 580 23.57 -11.50 8.16
C ASP A 580 22.59 -12.31 7.30
N TYR A 581 22.49 -11.97 6.02
CA TYR A 581 21.51 -12.52 5.10
C TYR A 581 22.12 -12.84 3.74
N MET A 582 21.41 -13.66 2.98
CA MET A 582 21.75 -14.04 1.61
C MET A 582 20.51 -13.99 0.72
N ASP A 583 20.67 -13.56 -0.53
CA ASP A 583 19.61 -13.60 -1.53
C ASP A 583 19.07 -15.03 -1.74
N VAL A 584 17.76 -15.15 -1.97
CA VAL A 584 17.10 -16.45 -2.20
C VAL A 584 17.39 -16.97 -3.62
N SER A 585 17.32 -16.09 -4.62
CA SER A 585 17.48 -16.42 -6.03
C SER A 585 17.89 -15.20 -6.83
N PRO A 586 18.69 -15.36 -7.91
CA PRO A 586 18.98 -14.28 -8.85
C PRO A 586 17.72 -13.69 -9.53
N ARG A 587 16.66 -14.50 -9.66
CA ARG A 587 15.35 -14.07 -10.19
C ARG A 587 14.61 -13.10 -9.27
N GLN A 588 15.07 -12.94 -8.05
CA GLN A 588 14.47 -12.02 -7.07
C GLN A 588 14.43 -10.56 -7.56
N MET A 589 15.43 -10.16 -8.32
CA MET A 589 15.57 -8.78 -8.81
C MET A 589 14.58 -8.42 -9.91
N VAL A 590 14.11 -9.39 -10.71
CA VAL A 590 13.36 -9.14 -11.93
C VAL A 590 11.86 -9.46 -11.80
N SER A 591 11.07 -8.90 -12.72
CA SER A 591 9.64 -9.20 -12.84
C SER A 591 9.40 -10.54 -13.56
N VAL A 592 8.14 -11.00 -13.60
CA VAL A 592 7.76 -12.26 -14.24
C VAL A 592 8.09 -12.24 -15.73
N ALA A 593 7.74 -11.17 -16.45
CA ALA A 593 8.04 -11.06 -17.89
C ALA A 593 9.53 -11.08 -18.17
N THR A 594 10.31 -10.34 -17.40
CA THR A 594 11.77 -10.28 -17.54
C THR A 594 12.43 -11.62 -17.18
N ALA A 595 11.90 -12.33 -16.17
CA ALA A 595 12.41 -13.66 -15.77
C ALA A 595 12.19 -14.75 -16.82
N MET A 596 11.38 -14.49 -17.85
CA MET A 596 11.17 -15.41 -18.99
C MET A 596 12.13 -15.19 -20.14
N ILE A 597 12.98 -14.17 -20.12
CA ILE A 597 13.99 -13.93 -21.15
C ILE A 597 15.14 -14.92 -20.94
N PRO A 598 15.37 -15.86 -21.87
CA PRO A 598 16.50 -16.77 -21.75
C PRO A 598 17.82 -16.03 -21.97
N PHE A 599 18.86 -16.38 -21.20
CA PHE A 599 20.17 -15.74 -21.26
C PHE A 599 20.15 -14.22 -21.02
N LEU A 600 19.27 -13.78 -20.11
CA LEU A 600 19.11 -12.35 -19.78
C LEU A 600 20.43 -11.69 -19.38
N GLU A 601 21.30 -12.42 -18.69
CA GLU A 601 22.61 -11.96 -18.23
C GLU A 601 23.58 -11.58 -19.37
N HIS A 602 23.33 -11.98 -20.59
CA HIS A 602 24.10 -11.63 -21.77
C HIS A 602 23.55 -10.44 -22.55
N ASP A 603 22.35 -9.96 -22.19
CA ASP A 603 21.70 -8.86 -22.87
C ASP A 603 21.94 -7.53 -22.18
N ASP A 604 22.08 -6.47 -22.96
CA ASP A 604 22.03 -5.10 -22.45
C ASP A 604 20.64 -4.78 -21.85
N ALA A 605 20.62 -4.02 -20.75
CA ALA A 605 19.37 -3.66 -20.05
C ALA A 605 18.35 -2.97 -20.98
N ASN A 606 18.79 -2.13 -21.92
CA ASN A 606 17.90 -1.47 -22.88
C ASN A 606 17.21 -2.47 -23.81
N ARG A 607 17.94 -3.51 -24.27
CA ARG A 607 17.36 -4.55 -25.13
C ARG A 607 16.49 -5.51 -24.35
N ALA A 608 16.82 -5.81 -23.11
CA ALA A 608 15.99 -6.58 -22.19
C ALA A 608 14.64 -5.89 -21.90
N LEU A 609 14.63 -4.55 -21.72
CA LEU A 609 13.44 -3.75 -21.57
C LEU A 609 12.51 -3.88 -22.78
N MET A 610 13.06 -3.71 -24.00
CA MET A 610 12.30 -3.89 -25.23
C MET A 610 11.75 -5.32 -25.35
N GLY A 611 12.57 -6.34 -25.06
CA GLY A 611 12.16 -7.74 -25.07
C GLY A 611 11.03 -8.05 -24.10
N ALA A 612 11.11 -7.58 -22.85
CA ALA A 612 10.06 -7.74 -21.86
C ALA A 612 8.74 -7.08 -22.29
N ASN A 613 8.81 -5.88 -22.90
CA ASN A 613 7.64 -5.19 -23.45
C ASN A 613 7.03 -5.94 -24.65
N MET A 614 7.87 -6.48 -25.54
CA MET A 614 7.40 -7.23 -26.73
C MET A 614 6.73 -8.56 -26.35
N GLN A 615 7.19 -9.28 -25.33
CA GLN A 615 6.55 -10.52 -24.86
C GLN A 615 5.06 -10.30 -24.53
N ARG A 616 4.70 -9.14 -23.98
CA ARG A 616 3.32 -8.79 -23.64
C ARG A 616 2.43 -8.50 -24.86
N GLN A 617 3.02 -8.24 -26.02
CA GLN A 617 2.30 -7.93 -27.26
C GLN A 617 2.13 -9.15 -28.15
N ALA A 618 2.72 -10.30 -27.78
CA ALA A 618 2.64 -11.52 -28.58
C ALA A 618 1.20 -12.02 -28.68
N VAL A 619 0.78 -12.38 -29.88
CA VAL A 619 -0.55 -12.95 -30.15
C VAL A 619 -0.46 -14.47 -30.11
N PRO A 620 -1.34 -15.18 -29.36
CA PRO A 620 -1.40 -16.63 -29.33
C PRO A 620 -1.67 -17.21 -30.73
N LEU A 621 -0.85 -18.18 -31.15
CA LEU A 621 -1.02 -18.83 -32.42
C LEU A 621 -2.04 -19.98 -32.35
N LEU A 622 -2.71 -20.33 -33.44
CA LEU A 622 -3.62 -21.49 -33.51
C LEU A 622 -2.90 -22.80 -33.21
N LYS A 623 -1.67 -22.93 -33.65
CA LYS A 623 -0.77 -24.03 -33.29
C LYS A 623 0.48 -23.45 -32.69
N THR A 624 0.66 -23.70 -31.41
CA THR A 624 1.82 -23.23 -30.63
C THR A 624 2.86 -24.33 -30.51
N ASP A 625 4.14 -23.96 -30.61
CA ASP A 625 5.26 -24.85 -30.34
C ASP A 625 5.90 -24.49 -28.99
N SER A 626 6.35 -25.52 -28.29
CA SER A 626 7.06 -25.36 -27.02
C SER A 626 8.47 -24.79 -27.27
N PRO A 627 8.92 -23.75 -26.52
CA PRO A 627 10.27 -23.22 -26.71
C PRO A 627 11.32 -24.29 -26.39
N LEU A 628 12.40 -24.34 -27.18
CA LEU A 628 13.50 -25.29 -26.98
C LEU A 628 14.28 -24.97 -25.69
N VAL A 629 14.52 -23.69 -25.43
CA VAL A 629 15.16 -23.18 -24.22
C VAL A 629 14.15 -22.36 -23.43
N GLY A 630 14.02 -22.63 -22.14
CA GLY A 630 13.13 -21.92 -21.22
C GLY A 630 13.83 -21.61 -19.91
N THR A 631 13.24 -20.71 -19.14
CA THR A 631 13.75 -20.27 -17.83
C THR A 631 13.11 -21.01 -16.65
N GLY A 632 12.07 -21.81 -16.88
CA GLY A 632 11.29 -22.49 -15.85
C GLY A 632 10.18 -21.65 -15.23
N MET A 633 10.09 -20.36 -15.56
CA MET A 633 8.99 -19.47 -15.10
C MET A 633 7.71 -19.63 -15.93
N GLU A 634 7.81 -20.16 -17.14
CA GLU A 634 6.70 -20.20 -18.11
C GLU A 634 5.49 -20.94 -17.55
N LEU A 635 5.73 -22.10 -16.93
CA LEU A 635 4.68 -22.94 -16.38
C LEU A 635 3.98 -22.27 -15.19
N ARG A 636 4.76 -21.67 -14.28
CA ARG A 636 4.23 -20.98 -13.12
C ARG A 636 3.40 -19.77 -13.54
N ALA A 637 3.90 -18.98 -14.50
CA ALA A 637 3.18 -17.81 -15.01
C ALA A 637 1.87 -18.19 -15.72
N ALA A 638 1.87 -19.28 -16.52
CA ALA A 638 0.66 -19.77 -17.16
C ALA A 638 -0.38 -20.26 -16.13
N TYR A 639 0.08 -20.94 -15.09
CA TYR A 639 -0.80 -21.42 -14.01
C TYR A 639 -1.44 -20.25 -13.23
N ASP A 640 -0.63 -19.28 -12.81
CA ASP A 640 -1.09 -18.15 -11.99
C ASP A 640 -1.87 -17.10 -12.80
N ALA A 641 -1.66 -16.99 -14.13
CA ALA A 641 -2.47 -16.13 -14.99
C ALA A 641 -3.97 -16.46 -14.93
N ALA A 642 -4.30 -17.72 -14.59
CA ALA A 642 -5.67 -18.25 -14.45
C ALA A 642 -6.54 -18.09 -15.71
N ASP A 643 -5.94 -17.81 -16.87
CA ASP A 643 -6.68 -17.74 -18.15
C ASP A 643 -6.95 -19.13 -18.71
N ASP A 644 -6.07 -20.06 -18.38
CA ASP A 644 -6.19 -21.45 -18.76
C ASP A 644 -7.07 -22.24 -17.77
N LYS A 645 -7.83 -23.20 -18.29
CA LYS A 645 -8.59 -24.13 -17.46
C LYS A 645 -7.80 -25.42 -17.27
N ILE A 646 -7.53 -25.77 -16.03
CA ILE A 646 -6.72 -26.92 -15.65
C ILE A 646 -7.62 -28.04 -15.18
N SER A 647 -7.39 -29.26 -15.70
CA SER A 647 -8.12 -30.44 -15.20
C SER A 647 -7.69 -30.78 -13.77
N GLU A 648 -8.64 -30.87 -12.86
CA GLU A 648 -8.39 -31.26 -11.46
C GLU A 648 -8.13 -32.76 -11.29
N LYS A 649 -8.53 -33.58 -12.28
CA LYS A 649 -8.43 -35.04 -12.23
C LYS A 649 -7.69 -35.60 -13.42
N HIS A 650 -7.00 -36.70 -13.19
CA HIS A 650 -6.45 -37.53 -14.26
C HIS A 650 -7.58 -38.21 -15.03
N GLY A 651 -7.50 -38.20 -16.35
CA GLY A 651 -8.54 -38.85 -17.13
C GLY A 651 -8.35 -38.79 -18.64
N ILE A 652 -9.34 -39.30 -19.36
CA ILE A 652 -9.40 -39.30 -20.79
C ILE A 652 -10.52 -38.37 -21.23
N ILE A 653 -10.25 -37.51 -22.22
CA ILE A 653 -11.31 -36.67 -22.78
C ILE A 653 -12.35 -37.59 -23.43
N HIS A 654 -13.55 -37.58 -22.86
CA HIS A 654 -14.66 -38.38 -23.36
C HIS A 654 -15.46 -37.64 -24.45
N ASN A 655 -15.70 -36.36 -24.24
CA ASN A 655 -16.49 -35.54 -25.17
C ASN A 655 -16.06 -34.08 -25.15
N ILE A 656 -16.10 -33.42 -26.30
CA ILE A 656 -15.85 -32.00 -26.47
C ILE A 656 -17.09 -31.39 -27.15
N ARG A 657 -17.74 -30.45 -26.48
CA ARG A 657 -18.81 -29.60 -27.03
C ARG A 657 -18.38 -28.14 -27.00
N THR A 658 -19.17 -27.26 -27.57
CA THR A 658 -18.82 -25.85 -27.76
C THR A 658 -18.32 -25.15 -26.48
N TYR A 659 -18.87 -25.53 -25.31
CA TYR A 659 -18.54 -24.90 -24.01
C TYR A 659 -18.19 -25.91 -22.92
N ILE A 660 -18.17 -27.20 -23.23
CA ILE A 660 -17.99 -28.28 -22.25
C ILE A 660 -16.99 -29.28 -22.78
N ILE A 661 -15.97 -29.56 -21.99
CA ILE A 661 -15.06 -30.68 -22.17
C ILE A 661 -15.28 -31.66 -21.03
N THR A 662 -15.74 -32.85 -21.35
CA THR A 662 -16.00 -33.89 -20.37
C THR A 662 -14.78 -34.80 -20.26
N VAL A 663 -14.27 -34.97 -19.06
CA VAL A 663 -13.14 -35.87 -18.76
C VAL A 663 -13.68 -37.06 -17.98
N MET A 664 -13.38 -38.27 -18.43
CA MET A 664 -13.64 -39.51 -17.71
C MET A 664 -12.45 -39.82 -16.84
N ALA A 665 -12.61 -39.71 -15.53
CA ALA A 665 -11.59 -40.00 -14.54
C ALA A 665 -11.30 -41.50 -14.45
N GLU A 666 -10.16 -41.89 -13.93
CA GLU A 666 -9.68 -43.29 -13.80
C GLU A 666 -10.67 -44.23 -13.05
N HIS A 667 -11.55 -43.68 -12.21
CA HIS A 667 -12.57 -44.43 -11.48
C HIS A 667 -13.96 -44.43 -12.16
N GLY A 668 -14.05 -44.04 -13.44
CA GLY A 668 -15.31 -44.11 -14.20
C GLY A 668 -16.31 -43.00 -13.88
N THR A 669 -15.98 -42.01 -13.08
CA THR A 669 -16.81 -40.84 -12.84
C THR A 669 -16.56 -39.80 -13.93
N LEU A 670 -17.65 -39.27 -14.52
CA LEU A 670 -17.59 -38.10 -15.41
C LEU A 670 -17.40 -36.84 -14.56
N ALA A 671 -16.38 -36.08 -14.85
CA ALA A 671 -16.11 -34.78 -14.26
C ALA A 671 -16.18 -33.66 -15.31
#